data_24a8a52520afd9ab1c811cba33b315aa
#
_entry.id   24a8a52520afd9ab1c811cba33b315aa
#
_cell.length_a   1.000
_cell.length_b   1.000
_cell.length_c   1.000
_cell.angle_alpha   90.00
_cell.angle_beta   90.00
_cell.angle_gamma   90.00
#
_symmetry.space_group_name_H-M   'P 1'
#
loop_
_entity.id
_entity.type
_entity.pdbx_description
1 polymer ?
#
loop_
_entity_poly.entity_id
_entity_poly.type
_entity_poly.pdbx_seq_one_letter_code
_entity_poly.pdbx_strand_id
1 'polypeptide(L)'
;MNLGAFSWRNTPWIKATRPQWRYALRNGIAMCLALTVAYYLNLDEPYWAMTSAAVVSFPTVGGVISKSLGRVAGSLLGATAALLLAGHTLNDPWLFLLSMSAWLGLCTWACAHFTNNVAYAFQLAGYTAAIIAFPVVNVLDTTELWDIAQARVCEVMVGILCGGVMMMILPSTSDGTTLITALKTMHARLLEHASLLWQPDSSDNIRLAHEKVIGQILTMNLLRIQAFWSHYRFRRQNTLLNYLLHQQLRMTSAISSLRRMLLNWPAPPAHTREVIKALLAALARPDADIYTVARIIAPLAPTDEYDYRHRAFWQRLNYFCRLYLRSSRWLKAVENATPVTEFSVPGSPALARHTDAMEALWSGFRTFCALTAVGAWAITTQWDAGSAALTLAAISCVLYSVAASPFNSLTLLLRTLVLLSLFSFVVKFGLMVQITDLWQFLLFLFPLLTTMQLLKLQMPKLAGLWGQLIVFMGSFISVTNPPVYDYADFLNDNLAKILGVGLAWLAFAVLRPGSDARKSRRHIRELRRGFVDQLSRRPHLRESEYESLVYHHVSQLNNSQDSLSRRWLLRWGVVLLNCSHVVWQLRAWETRSDPLSQVRDNCISMLRDVMSERGVQQRPLSVTLAELQRICDALAHHHQPAARDLASIIWRLHCSLSQLEQAPPPGTIGDQITPQA
;
A
#
# COMPACT_ATOMS: atom_id res chain seq x y z
N MET A 1 21.60 -6.79 -22.78
CA MET A 1 22.38 -5.94 -21.85
C MET A 1 23.62 -5.47 -22.60
N ASN A 2 23.68 -4.19 -22.99
CA ASN A 2 24.87 -3.61 -23.60
C ASN A 2 25.96 -3.48 -22.52
N LEU A 3 27.01 -4.24 -22.64
CA LEU A 3 28.24 -4.18 -21.82
C LEU A 3 29.14 -2.97 -22.17
N GLY A 4 28.60 -1.96 -22.85
CA GLY A 4 29.29 -0.76 -23.24
C GLY A 4 29.46 0.24 -22.10
N ALA A 5 30.70 0.51 -21.75
CA ALA A 5 31.20 1.52 -20.84
C ALA A 5 30.98 1.24 -19.34
N PHE A 6 31.74 0.32 -18.79
CA PHE A 6 32.02 0.27 -17.34
C PHE A 6 32.81 1.52 -16.95
N SER A 7 32.12 2.59 -16.62
CA SER A 7 32.75 3.79 -16.08
C SER A 7 32.82 3.65 -14.56
N TRP A 8 34.01 3.75 -13.98
CA TRP A 8 34.26 3.72 -12.54
C TRP A 8 33.38 4.73 -11.76
N ARG A 9 33.01 5.84 -12.41
CA ARG A 9 32.05 6.84 -11.86
C ARG A 9 30.64 6.29 -11.73
N ASN A 10 30.28 5.19 -12.35
CA ASN A 10 28.98 4.54 -12.30
C ASN A 10 28.88 3.43 -11.23
N THR A 11 29.96 3.19 -10.48
CA THR A 11 29.95 2.19 -9.42
C THR A 11 29.02 2.59 -8.28
N PRO A 12 28.32 1.63 -7.65
CA PRO A 12 27.36 1.90 -6.58
C PRO A 12 27.95 2.70 -5.42
N TRP A 13 29.22 2.46 -5.11
CA TRP A 13 29.91 3.14 -4.01
C TRP A 13 30.15 4.63 -4.28
N ILE A 14 30.48 5.03 -5.50
CA ILE A 14 30.77 6.41 -5.87
C ILE A 14 29.48 7.23 -6.04
N LYS A 15 28.41 6.61 -6.57
CA LYS A 15 27.10 7.27 -6.75
C LYS A 15 26.29 7.42 -5.47
N ALA A 16 26.64 6.71 -4.40
CA ALA A 16 25.87 6.71 -3.18
C ALA A 16 25.92 8.05 -2.48
N THR A 17 24.75 8.58 -2.14
CA THR A 17 24.63 9.80 -1.32
C THR A 17 24.99 9.52 0.14
N ARG A 18 25.39 10.57 0.89
CA ARG A 18 25.71 10.45 2.33
C ARG A 18 24.60 9.73 3.14
N PRO A 19 23.30 10.02 2.96
CA PRO A 19 22.24 9.28 3.65
C PRO A 19 22.18 7.80 3.28
N GLN A 20 22.43 7.44 2.00
CA GLN A 20 22.44 6.04 1.56
C GLN A 20 23.61 5.28 2.18
N TRP A 21 24.80 5.89 2.23
CA TRP A 21 25.94 5.30 2.92
C TRP A 21 25.68 5.10 4.42
N ARG A 22 25.14 6.11 5.11
CA ARG A 22 24.80 5.97 6.54
C ARG A 22 23.82 4.84 6.79
N TYR A 23 22.80 4.69 5.95
CA TYR A 23 21.84 3.60 6.03
C TYR A 23 22.51 2.23 5.79
N ALA A 24 23.31 2.09 4.74
CA ALA A 24 23.97 0.83 4.39
C ALA A 24 24.98 0.39 5.44
N LEU A 25 25.84 1.31 5.90
CA LEU A 25 26.85 1.04 6.96
C LEU A 25 26.17 0.65 8.27
N ARG A 26 25.17 1.42 8.72
CA ARG A 26 24.42 1.10 9.93
C ARG A 26 23.83 -0.30 9.90
N ASN A 27 23.18 -0.66 8.77
CA ASN A 27 22.56 -1.97 8.64
C ASN A 27 23.59 -3.10 8.53
N GLY A 28 24.68 -2.89 7.80
CA GLY A 28 25.80 -3.83 7.74
C GLY A 28 26.40 -4.10 9.12
N ILE A 29 26.66 -3.03 9.89
CA ILE A 29 27.18 -3.15 11.26
C ILE A 29 26.15 -3.85 12.17
N ALA A 30 24.86 -3.48 12.09
CA ALA A 30 23.80 -4.10 12.89
C ALA A 30 23.69 -5.61 12.64
N MET A 31 23.80 -6.03 11.37
CA MET A 31 23.75 -7.44 10.97
C MET A 31 24.97 -8.22 11.48
N CYS A 32 26.17 -7.66 11.33
CA CYS A 32 27.41 -8.26 11.82
C CYS A 32 27.42 -8.32 13.35
N LEU A 33 26.96 -7.26 14.02
CA LEU A 33 26.85 -7.22 15.48
C LEU A 33 25.87 -8.28 16.00
N ALA A 34 24.70 -8.42 15.36
CA ALA A 34 23.71 -9.41 15.74
C ALA A 34 24.26 -10.83 15.57
N LEU A 35 24.99 -11.10 14.49
CA LEU A 35 25.65 -12.38 14.26
C LEU A 35 26.70 -12.65 15.33
N THR A 36 27.55 -11.69 15.66
CA THR A 36 28.59 -11.79 16.69
C THR A 36 27.99 -12.08 18.06
N VAL A 37 26.97 -11.31 18.46
CA VAL A 37 26.29 -11.52 19.75
C VAL A 37 25.67 -12.91 19.84
N ALA A 38 25.02 -13.38 18.74
CA ALA A 38 24.41 -14.70 18.69
C ALA A 38 25.47 -15.83 18.84
N TYR A 39 26.64 -15.68 18.23
CA TYR A 39 27.75 -16.60 18.44
C TYR A 39 28.27 -16.62 19.89
N TYR A 40 28.43 -15.44 20.52
CA TYR A 40 28.87 -15.35 21.93
C TYR A 40 27.83 -15.91 22.91
N LEU A 41 26.56 -15.90 22.56
CA LEU A 41 25.48 -16.51 23.34
C LEU A 41 25.31 -18.00 23.04
N ASN A 42 26.18 -18.59 22.21
CA ASN A 42 26.11 -20.00 21.77
C ASN A 42 24.74 -20.42 21.22
N LEU A 43 24.12 -19.55 20.41
CA LEU A 43 22.90 -19.89 19.71
C LEU A 43 23.23 -20.77 18.50
N ASP A 44 22.41 -21.78 18.22
CA ASP A 44 22.69 -22.82 17.22
C ASP A 44 22.67 -22.29 15.79
N GLU A 45 21.73 -21.36 15.50
CA GLU A 45 21.54 -20.80 14.16
C GLU A 45 21.69 -19.25 14.15
N PRO A 46 22.91 -18.72 14.40
CA PRO A 46 23.14 -17.28 14.62
C PRO A 46 22.76 -16.40 13.42
N TYR A 47 22.63 -16.97 12.20
CA TYR A 47 22.18 -16.26 11.01
C TYR A 47 20.74 -15.72 11.14
N TRP A 48 19.90 -16.28 12.00
CA TRP A 48 18.56 -15.73 12.23
C TRP A 48 18.57 -14.41 12.98
N ALA A 49 19.54 -14.21 13.87
CA ALA A 49 19.76 -12.92 14.51
C ALA A 49 20.18 -11.85 13.46
N MET A 50 21.12 -12.21 12.58
CA MET A 50 21.51 -11.38 11.43
C MET A 50 20.33 -11.05 10.53
N THR A 51 19.55 -12.05 10.14
CA THR A 51 18.34 -11.89 9.31
C THR A 51 17.31 -11.01 10.02
N SER A 52 17.14 -11.15 11.34
CA SER A 52 16.23 -10.32 12.13
C SER A 52 16.65 -8.86 12.14
N ALA A 53 17.94 -8.57 12.31
CA ALA A 53 18.49 -7.23 12.20
C ALA A 53 18.25 -6.63 10.80
N ALA A 54 18.45 -7.42 9.73
CA ALA A 54 18.20 -7.00 8.35
C ALA A 54 16.73 -6.63 8.09
N VAL A 55 15.80 -7.45 8.59
CA VAL A 55 14.36 -7.28 8.36
C VAL A 55 13.81 -6.11 9.17
N VAL A 56 14.30 -5.87 10.39
CA VAL A 56 13.88 -4.74 11.23
C VAL A 56 14.46 -3.40 10.75
N SER A 57 15.52 -3.44 9.95
CA SER A 57 16.17 -2.24 9.41
C SER A 57 15.23 -1.40 8.56
N PHE A 58 14.98 -0.19 9.05
CA PHE A 58 14.20 0.85 8.36
C PHE A 58 15.00 2.15 8.27
N PRO A 59 14.72 3.02 7.28
CA PRO A 59 15.35 4.35 7.25
C PRO A 59 14.98 5.21 8.46
N THR A 60 13.87 4.91 9.14
CA THR A 60 13.20 5.74 10.13
C THR A 60 13.10 5.04 11.49
N VAL A 61 13.25 5.78 12.60
CA VAL A 61 13.17 5.26 13.97
C VAL A 61 11.81 4.64 14.25
N GLY A 62 10.73 5.34 13.89
CA GLY A 62 9.37 4.84 14.11
C GLY A 62 9.07 3.59 13.29
N GLY A 63 9.63 3.47 12.09
CA GLY A 63 9.57 2.26 11.28
C GLY A 63 10.24 1.07 11.97
N VAL A 64 11.41 1.28 12.57
CA VAL A 64 12.13 0.25 13.36
C VAL A 64 11.31 -0.17 14.57
N ILE A 65 10.84 0.77 15.40
CA ILE A 65 10.05 0.48 16.62
C ILE A 65 8.75 -0.28 16.25
N SER A 66 8.00 0.25 15.30
CA SER A 66 6.74 -0.34 14.86
C SER A 66 6.89 -1.78 14.38
N LYS A 67 7.93 -2.03 13.58
CA LYS A 67 8.23 -3.36 13.04
C LYS A 67 8.79 -4.30 14.09
N SER A 68 9.62 -3.80 15.01
CA SER A 68 10.16 -4.57 16.15
C SER A 68 9.05 -5.11 17.04
N LEU A 69 8.07 -4.26 17.42
CA LEU A 69 6.93 -4.69 18.22
C LEU A 69 6.12 -5.79 17.54
N GLY A 70 5.82 -5.62 16.24
CA GLY A 70 5.14 -6.65 15.45
C GLY A 70 5.94 -7.95 15.37
N ARG A 71 7.29 -7.83 15.30
CA ARG A 71 8.17 -8.99 15.23
C ARG A 71 8.21 -9.77 16.56
N VAL A 72 8.34 -9.08 17.69
CA VAL A 72 8.30 -9.72 19.02
C VAL A 72 6.96 -10.44 19.22
N ALA A 73 5.85 -9.74 19.01
CA ALA A 73 4.50 -10.31 19.19
C ALA A 73 4.27 -11.51 18.27
N GLY A 74 4.65 -11.42 16.99
CA GLY A 74 4.49 -12.50 16.02
C GLY A 74 5.38 -13.71 16.33
N SER A 75 6.63 -13.49 16.75
CA SER A 75 7.54 -14.59 17.10
C SER A 75 7.07 -15.33 18.36
N LEU A 76 6.61 -14.61 19.39
CA LEU A 76 6.04 -15.24 20.59
C LEU A 76 4.76 -16.03 20.25
N LEU A 77 3.85 -15.45 19.48
CA LEU A 77 2.62 -16.15 19.05
C LEU A 77 2.93 -17.39 18.21
N GLY A 78 3.91 -17.29 17.30
CA GLY A 78 4.36 -18.40 16.46
C GLY A 78 5.04 -19.52 17.25
N ALA A 79 5.91 -19.17 18.20
CA ALA A 79 6.57 -20.15 19.08
C ALA A 79 5.53 -20.88 19.96
N THR A 80 4.59 -20.15 20.57
CA THR A 80 3.50 -20.75 21.35
C THR A 80 2.66 -21.70 20.49
N ALA A 81 2.31 -21.30 19.27
CA ALA A 81 1.55 -22.15 18.36
C ALA A 81 2.32 -23.40 17.94
N ALA A 82 3.64 -23.28 17.67
CA ALA A 82 4.49 -24.43 17.35
C ALA A 82 4.51 -25.45 18.50
N LEU A 83 4.75 -24.96 19.74
CA LEU A 83 4.76 -25.82 20.94
C LEU A 83 3.43 -26.53 21.17
N LEU A 84 2.30 -25.82 21.01
CA LEU A 84 0.98 -26.40 21.18
C LEU A 84 0.64 -27.40 20.07
N LEU A 85 0.83 -27.02 18.81
CA LEU A 85 0.44 -27.90 17.69
C LEU A 85 1.38 -29.08 17.57
N ALA A 86 2.69 -28.87 17.52
CA ALA A 86 3.63 -29.97 17.40
C ALA A 86 3.63 -30.85 18.66
N GLY A 87 3.56 -30.29 19.85
CA GLY A 87 3.51 -31.05 21.10
C GLY A 87 2.31 -32.03 21.19
N HIS A 88 1.21 -31.76 20.48
CA HIS A 88 0.03 -32.66 20.49
C HIS A 88 -0.09 -33.55 19.24
N THR A 89 0.54 -33.17 18.12
CA THR A 89 0.30 -33.83 16.82
C THR A 89 1.53 -34.45 16.20
N LEU A 90 2.71 -34.31 16.80
CA LEU A 90 3.98 -34.78 16.22
C LEU A 90 4.01 -36.29 15.96
N ASN A 91 3.25 -37.08 16.72
CA ASN A 91 3.20 -38.54 16.59
C ASN A 91 2.44 -39.04 15.35
N ASP A 92 1.60 -38.19 14.73
CA ASP A 92 0.89 -38.51 13.49
C ASP A 92 1.30 -37.51 12.39
N PRO A 93 2.08 -37.92 11.40
CA PRO A 93 2.58 -37.05 10.33
C PRO A 93 1.47 -36.32 9.56
N TRP A 94 0.34 -36.97 9.34
CA TRP A 94 -0.78 -36.36 8.60
C TRP A 94 -1.53 -35.35 9.44
N LEU A 95 -1.78 -35.68 10.71
CA LEU A 95 -2.43 -34.74 11.63
C LEU A 95 -1.56 -33.52 11.89
N PHE A 96 -0.24 -33.74 12.06
CA PHE A 96 0.74 -32.65 12.18
C PHE A 96 0.75 -31.76 10.95
N LEU A 97 0.82 -32.34 9.74
CA LEU A 97 0.81 -31.59 8.49
C LEU A 97 -0.47 -30.76 8.34
N LEU A 98 -1.65 -31.35 8.59
CA LEU A 98 -2.93 -30.65 8.45
C LEU A 98 -3.09 -29.54 9.49
N SER A 99 -2.69 -29.77 10.74
CA SER A 99 -2.77 -28.77 11.81
C SER A 99 -1.84 -27.57 11.55
N MET A 100 -0.60 -27.83 11.13
CA MET A 100 0.35 -26.78 10.75
C MET A 100 -0.08 -26.04 9.49
N SER A 101 -0.58 -26.74 8.47
CA SER A 101 -1.11 -26.09 7.25
C SER A 101 -2.34 -25.22 7.55
N ALA A 102 -3.22 -25.66 8.46
CA ALA A 102 -4.37 -24.87 8.91
C ALA A 102 -3.93 -23.61 9.67
N TRP A 103 -2.96 -23.73 10.57
CA TRP A 103 -2.37 -22.57 11.27
C TRP A 103 -1.78 -21.54 10.30
N LEU A 104 -0.97 -22.01 9.34
CA LEU A 104 -0.35 -21.16 8.33
C LEU A 104 -1.37 -20.51 7.40
N GLY A 105 -2.43 -21.26 7.03
CA GLY A 105 -3.57 -20.73 6.30
C GLY A 105 -4.32 -19.64 7.08
N LEU A 106 -4.57 -19.88 8.39
CA LEU A 106 -5.19 -18.90 9.28
C LEU A 106 -4.34 -17.64 9.44
N CYS A 107 -3.03 -17.79 9.64
CA CYS A 107 -2.10 -16.66 9.72
C CYS A 107 -2.06 -15.86 8.42
N THR A 108 -2.10 -16.52 7.26
CA THR A 108 -2.14 -15.86 5.95
C THR A 108 -3.46 -15.12 5.74
N TRP A 109 -4.59 -15.73 6.11
CA TRP A 109 -5.89 -15.05 6.11
C TRP A 109 -5.89 -13.82 7.01
N ALA A 110 -5.41 -13.95 8.26
CA ALA A 110 -5.33 -12.84 9.19
C ALA A 110 -4.39 -11.73 8.69
N CYS A 111 -3.24 -12.08 8.10
CA CYS A 111 -2.33 -11.12 7.47
C CYS A 111 -3.00 -10.36 6.32
N ALA A 112 -3.84 -11.01 5.52
CA ALA A 112 -4.59 -10.37 4.44
C ALA A 112 -5.76 -9.52 4.95
N HIS A 113 -6.39 -9.93 6.06
CA HIS A 113 -7.55 -9.26 6.64
C HIS A 113 -7.17 -8.05 7.48
N PHE A 114 -6.18 -8.18 8.36
CA PHE A 114 -5.71 -7.09 9.21
C PHE A 114 -4.75 -6.14 8.49
N THR A 115 -4.36 -5.07 9.15
CA THR A 115 -3.51 -4.03 8.56
C THR A 115 -2.32 -3.67 9.46
N ASN A 116 -1.29 -3.06 8.86
CA ASN A 116 -0.14 -2.53 9.60
C ASN A 116 0.61 -3.60 10.43
N ASN A 117 0.90 -3.30 11.69
CA ASN A 117 1.68 -4.14 12.58
C ASN A 117 0.99 -5.47 12.94
N VAL A 118 -0.34 -5.46 12.99
CA VAL A 118 -1.12 -6.68 13.27
C VAL A 118 -0.98 -7.68 12.13
N ALA A 119 -1.13 -7.22 10.88
CA ALA A 119 -0.89 -8.05 9.70
C ALA A 119 0.53 -8.65 9.71
N TYR A 120 1.53 -7.81 10.01
CA TYR A 120 2.92 -8.26 10.08
C TYR A 120 3.15 -9.26 11.21
N ALA A 121 2.52 -9.08 12.38
CA ALA A 121 2.62 -10.02 13.50
C ALA A 121 2.04 -11.41 13.12
N PHE A 122 0.88 -11.48 12.46
CA PHE A 122 0.32 -12.74 11.98
C PHE A 122 1.19 -13.39 10.90
N GLN A 123 1.75 -12.60 9.99
CA GLN A 123 2.69 -13.10 8.99
C GLN A 123 3.88 -13.80 9.68
N LEU A 124 4.45 -13.15 10.70
CA LEU A 124 5.53 -13.74 11.49
C LEU A 124 5.10 -14.98 12.26
N ALA A 125 3.94 -14.92 12.93
CA ALA A 125 3.43 -16.04 13.71
C ALA A 125 3.28 -17.31 12.85
N GLY A 126 2.87 -17.14 11.58
CA GLY A 126 2.80 -18.24 10.64
C GLY A 126 4.18 -18.87 10.40
N TYR A 127 5.10 -18.13 9.80
CA TYR A 127 6.37 -18.76 9.41
C TYR A 127 7.31 -19.05 10.60
N THR A 128 7.19 -18.34 11.75
CA THR A 128 7.96 -18.70 12.95
C THR A 128 7.53 -20.07 13.48
N ALA A 129 6.23 -20.37 13.49
CA ALA A 129 5.76 -21.70 13.85
C ALA A 129 6.31 -22.79 12.91
N ALA A 130 6.38 -22.53 11.61
CA ALA A 130 6.96 -23.45 10.64
C ALA A 130 8.45 -23.70 10.85
N ILE A 131 9.23 -22.62 11.12
CA ILE A 131 10.68 -22.71 11.38
C ILE A 131 10.99 -23.52 12.66
N ILE A 132 10.11 -23.48 13.65
CA ILE A 132 10.29 -24.21 14.90
C ILE A 132 9.82 -25.66 14.75
N ALA A 133 8.63 -25.88 14.17
CA ALA A 133 7.98 -27.19 14.21
C ALA A 133 8.46 -28.18 13.14
N PHE A 134 8.79 -27.71 11.91
CA PHE A 134 9.17 -28.65 10.84
C PHE A 134 10.53 -29.32 11.03
N PRO A 135 11.59 -28.68 11.56
CA PRO A 135 12.86 -29.38 11.82
C PRO A 135 12.75 -30.56 12.80
N VAL A 136 11.84 -30.44 13.78
CA VAL A 136 11.64 -31.48 14.82
C VAL A 136 11.03 -32.76 14.29
N VAL A 137 10.40 -32.75 13.11
CA VAL A 137 9.77 -33.95 12.52
C VAL A 137 10.75 -35.10 12.33
N ASN A 138 12.03 -34.82 12.07
CA ASN A 138 13.03 -35.84 11.83
C ASN A 138 13.54 -36.50 13.13
N VAL A 139 13.42 -35.81 14.27
CA VAL A 139 13.95 -36.28 15.58
C VAL A 139 12.84 -36.81 16.47
N LEU A 140 11.60 -36.35 16.32
CA LEU A 140 10.41 -36.72 17.10
C LEU A 140 10.59 -36.52 18.63
N ASP A 141 11.42 -35.52 19.02
CA ASP A 141 11.66 -35.19 20.43
C ASP A 141 11.02 -33.85 20.80
N THR A 142 10.20 -33.89 21.85
CA THR A 142 9.52 -32.68 22.38
C THR A 142 10.45 -31.78 23.16
N THR A 143 11.56 -32.28 23.70
CA THR A 143 12.56 -31.47 24.39
C THR A 143 13.31 -30.59 23.40
N GLU A 144 13.69 -31.14 22.26
CA GLU A 144 14.34 -30.41 21.17
C GLU A 144 13.38 -29.32 20.59
N LEU A 145 12.09 -29.59 20.52
CA LEU A 145 11.07 -28.59 20.12
C LEU A 145 11.11 -27.35 21.04
N TRP A 146 11.27 -27.55 22.35
CA TRP A 146 11.38 -26.45 23.31
C TRP A 146 12.67 -25.66 23.11
N ASP A 147 13.79 -26.35 22.94
CA ASP A 147 15.11 -25.74 22.77
C ASP A 147 15.15 -24.89 21.47
N ILE A 148 14.66 -25.44 20.36
CA ILE A 148 14.53 -24.70 19.10
C ILE A 148 13.61 -23.48 19.24
N ALA A 149 12.48 -23.62 19.95
CA ALA A 149 11.56 -22.51 20.16
C ALA A 149 12.21 -21.38 20.97
N GLN A 150 12.94 -21.74 22.05
CA GLN A 150 13.67 -20.79 22.89
C GLN A 150 14.80 -20.11 22.10
N ALA A 151 15.64 -20.89 21.40
CA ALA A 151 16.72 -20.38 20.57
C ALA A 151 16.19 -19.38 19.54
N ARG A 152 15.10 -19.71 18.85
CA ARG A 152 14.48 -18.85 17.84
C ARG A 152 14.00 -17.52 18.39
N VAL A 153 13.35 -17.51 19.56
CA VAL A 153 12.91 -16.28 20.22
C VAL A 153 14.13 -15.44 20.62
N CYS A 154 15.17 -16.05 21.20
CA CYS A 154 16.40 -15.36 21.58
C CYS A 154 17.11 -14.74 20.37
N GLU A 155 17.26 -15.48 19.26
CA GLU A 155 17.88 -14.97 18.01
C GLU A 155 17.13 -13.76 17.45
N VAL A 156 15.80 -13.82 17.44
CA VAL A 156 14.98 -12.70 17.00
C VAL A 156 15.18 -11.49 17.91
N MET A 157 15.20 -11.69 19.24
CA MET A 157 15.42 -10.61 20.22
C MET A 157 16.80 -9.97 20.05
N VAL A 158 17.86 -10.77 19.91
CA VAL A 158 19.23 -10.29 19.65
C VAL A 158 19.26 -9.43 18.39
N GLY A 159 18.66 -9.90 17.30
CA GLY A 159 18.61 -9.13 16.05
C GLY A 159 17.87 -7.80 16.18
N ILE A 160 16.75 -7.78 16.90
CA ILE A 160 15.97 -6.56 17.18
C ILE A 160 16.79 -5.58 18.03
N LEU A 161 17.42 -6.06 19.08
CA LEU A 161 18.20 -5.22 20.01
C LEU A 161 19.41 -4.61 19.29
N CYS A 162 20.18 -5.40 18.54
CA CYS A 162 21.32 -4.91 17.78
C CYS A 162 20.90 -3.89 16.72
N GLY A 163 19.80 -4.13 15.99
CA GLY A 163 19.23 -3.18 15.02
C GLY A 163 18.77 -1.88 15.70
N GLY A 164 18.14 -1.98 16.87
CA GLY A 164 17.70 -0.84 17.66
C GLY A 164 18.85 0.01 18.21
N VAL A 165 19.88 -0.64 18.80
CA VAL A 165 21.08 0.03 19.29
C VAL A 165 21.80 0.78 18.17
N MET A 166 21.99 0.13 17.02
CA MET A 166 22.63 0.79 15.87
C MET A 166 21.81 1.96 15.32
N MET A 167 20.48 1.92 15.47
CA MET A 167 19.62 3.04 15.13
C MET A 167 19.78 4.22 16.08
N MET A 168 20.06 3.98 17.35
CA MET A 168 20.33 5.03 18.36
C MET A 168 21.71 5.67 18.13
N ILE A 169 22.74 4.85 17.82
CA ILE A 169 24.12 5.32 17.63
C ILE A 169 24.26 6.11 16.31
N LEU A 170 23.65 5.61 15.23
CA LEU A 170 23.72 6.20 13.90
C LEU A 170 22.30 6.58 13.41
N PRO A 171 21.68 7.60 14.01
CA PRO A 171 20.33 8.01 13.63
C PRO A 171 20.30 8.46 12.17
N SER A 172 19.24 8.06 11.46
CA SER A 172 18.96 8.57 10.13
C SER A 172 18.15 9.86 10.22
N THR A 173 17.67 10.36 9.07
CA THR A 173 16.79 11.53 9.03
C THR A 173 15.59 11.35 9.96
N SER A 174 15.24 12.41 10.69
CA SER A 174 14.06 12.41 11.57
C SER A 174 12.79 12.13 10.76
N ASP A 175 11.97 11.18 11.22
CA ASP A 175 10.67 10.86 10.61
C ASP A 175 9.78 12.09 10.49
N GLY A 176 9.85 12.94 11.49
CA GLY A 176 9.07 14.17 11.54
C GLY A 176 9.45 15.16 10.46
N THR A 177 10.74 15.37 10.23
CA THR A 177 11.19 16.28 9.16
C THR A 177 10.85 15.72 7.78
N THR A 178 10.98 14.41 7.60
CA THR A 178 10.62 13.72 6.37
C THR A 178 9.12 13.85 6.07
N LEU A 179 8.26 13.64 7.08
CA LEU A 179 6.80 13.78 6.94
C LEU A 179 6.41 15.25 6.63
N ILE A 180 6.94 16.21 7.37
CA ILE A 180 6.63 17.63 7.15
C ILE A 180 7.08 18.07 5.76
N THR A 181 8.27 17.68 5.34
CA THR A 181 8.80 18.00 4.00
C THR A 181 7.95 17.34 2.92
N ALA A 182 7.53 16.08 3.09
CA ALA A 182 6.64 15.40 2.15
C ALA A 182 5.27 16.10 2.05
N LEU A 183 4.68 16.51 3.18
CA LEU A 183 3.42 17.23 3.21
C LEU A 183 3.52 18.61 2.52
N LYS A 184 4.60 19.35 2.76
CA LYS A 184 4.87 20.64 2.09
C LYS A 184 5.04 20.47 0.58
N THR A 185 5.87 19.50 0.19
CA THR A 185 6.11 19.22 -1.23
C THR A 185 4.82 18.82 -1.94
N MET A 186 3.99 18.01 -1.27
CA MET A 186 2.70 17.60 -1.83
C MET A 186 1.73 18.76 -1.94
N HIS A 187 1.71 19.65 -0.93
CA HIS A 187 0.87 20.84 -0.96
C HIS A 187 1.24 21.77 -2.13
N ALA A 188 2.53 21.96 -2.40
CA ALA A 188 3.00 22.70 -3.57
C ALA A 188 2.64 22.00 -4.91
N ARG A 189 2.79 20.67 -4.98
CA ARG A 189 2.42 19.88 -6.18
C ARG A 189 0.93 19.94 -6.50
N LEU A 190 0.07 20.16 -5.52
CA LEU A 190 -1.37 20.36 -5.79
C LEU A 190 -1.64 21.63 -6.61
N LEU A 191 -0.86 22.71 -6.41
CA LEU A 191 -0.96 23.90 -7.26
C LEU A 191 -0.40 23.65 -8.66
N GLU A 192 0.71 22.92 -8.76
CA GLU A 192 1.24 22.49 -10.06
C GLU A 192 0.22 21.62 -10.81
N HIS A 193 -0.44 20.69 -10.11
CA HIS A 193 -1.52 19.90 -10.70
C HIS A 193 -2.72 20.77 -11.12
N ALA A 194 -3.06 21.79 -10.34
CA ALA A 194 -4.12 22.73 -10.70
C ALA A 194 -3.75 23.60 -11.92
N SER A 195 -2.48 23.85 -12.20
CA SER A 195 -2.06 24.57 -13.41
C SER A 195 -2.34 23.81 -14.72
N LEU A 196 -2.54 22.48 -14.61
CA LEU A 196 -2.89 21.61 -15.74
C LEU A 196 -4.37 21.67 -16.15
N LEU A 197 -5.20 22.47 -15.47
CA LEU A 197 -6.65 22.59 -15.75
C LEU A 197 -6.96 22.94 -17.19
N TRP A 198 -6.09 23.72 -17.85
CA TRP A 198 -6.27 24.26 -19.21
C TRP A 198 -5.66 23.40 -20.33
N GLN A 199 -4.94 22.35 -19.99
CA GLN A 199 -4.33 21.50 -21.01
C GLN A 199 -5.40 20.67 -21.70
N PRO A 200 -5.32 20.50 -23.07
CA PRO A 200 -6.27 19.69 -23.80
C PRO A 200 -6.31 18.24 -23.28
N ASP A 201 -7.47 17.61 -23.39
CA ASP A 201 -7.78 16.31 -22.78
C ASP A 201 -7.02 15.12 -23.41
N SER A 202 -6.33 15.34 -24.52
CA SER A 202 -5.60 14.30 -25.28
C SER A 202 -4.41 13.69 -24.54
N SER A 203 -4.06 14.17 -23.36
CA SER A 203 -2.83 13.76 -22.73
C SER A 203 -3.09 12.69 -21.64
N ASP A 204 -2.68 11.47 -21.93
CA ASP A 204 -2.38 10.44 -20.91
C ASP A 204 -1.54 11.03 -19.75
N ASN A 205 -0.79 12.07 -20.01
CA ASN A 205 0.03 12.80 -19.06
C ASN A 205 -0.75 13.38 -17.87
N ILE A 206 -1.94 13.94 -18.10
CA ILE A 206 -2.73 14.56 -17.01
C ILE A 206 -3.32 13.48 -16.11
N ARG A 207 -3.77 12.39 -16.72
CA ARG A 207 -4.28 11.25 -15.95
C ARG A 207 -3.16 10.61 -15.14
N LEU A 208 -1.99 10.41 -15.72
CA LEU A 208 -0.80 9.92 -15.02
C LEU A 208 -0.38 10.87 -13.88
N ALA A 209 -0.48 12.18 -14.08
CA ALA A 209 -0.23 13.17 -13.04
C ALA A 209 -1.24 13.02 -11.89
N HIS A 210 -2.53 12.83 -12.21
CA HIS A 210 -3.57 12.62 -11.21
C HIS A 210 -3.37 11.32 -10.40
N GLU A 211 -3.07 10.21 -11.08
CA GLU A 211 -2.71 8.94 -10.47
C GLU A 211 -1.51 9.07 -9.53
N LYS A 212 -0.47 9.76 -9.98
CA LYS A 212 0.75 10.00 -9.23
C LYS A 212 0.50 10.81 -7.96
N VAL A 213 -0.33 11.83 -8.04
CA VAL A 213 -0.73 12.68 -6.90
C VAL A 213 -1.46 11.84 -5.85
N ILE A 214 -2.48 11.07 -6.24
CA ILE A 214 -3.22 10.20 -5.32
C ILE A 214 -2.28 9.16 -4.69
N GLY A 215 -1.46 8.49 -5.48
CA GLY A 215 -0.49 7.49 -4.99
C GLY A 215 0.48 8.09 -3.96
N GLN A 216 0.97 9.30 -4.18
CA GLN A 216 1.85 9.99 -3.25
C GLN A 216 1.16 10.37 -1.94
N ILE A 217 -0.10 10.84 -1.98
CA ILE A 217 -0.86 11.13 -0.76
C ILE A 217 -1.06 9.85 0.08
N LEU A 218 -1.34 8.73 -0.57
CA LEU A 218 -1.52 7.45 0.10
C LEU A 218 -0.21 6.92 0.72
N THR A 219 0.94 7.13 0.06
CA THR A 219 2.25 6.78 0.65
C THR A 219 2.61 7.65 1.85
N MET A 220 2.16 8.90 1.91
CA MET A 220 2.34 9.75 3.09
C MET A 220 1.62 9.23 4.34
N ASN A 221 0.54 8.45 4.18
CA ASN A 221 -0.09 7.79 5.32
C ASN A 221 0.84 6.80 6.02
N LEU A 222 1.71 6.11 5.29
CA LEU A 222 2.75 5.24 5.87
C LEU A 222 3.78 6.06 6.67
N LEU A 223 4.24 7.19 6.13
CA LEU A 223 5.16 8.11 6.83
C LEU A 223 4.51 8.66 8.12
N ARG A 224 3.21 8.98 8.09
CA ARG A 224 2.45 9.40 9.27
C ARG A 224 2.45 8.32 10.36
N ILE A 225 2.20 7.05 10.00
CA ILE A 225 2.22 5.93 10.94
C ILE A 225 3.62 5.77 11.54
N GLN A 226 4.67 5.90 10.75
CA GLN A 226 6.05 5.86 11.23
C GLN A 226 6.34 7.03 12.19
N ALA A 227 5.95 8.25 11.84
CA ALA A 227 6.12 9.43 12.69
C ALA A 227 5.34 9.31 14.02
N PHE A 228 4.16 8.67 14.03
CA PHE A 228 3.39 8.38 15.23
C PHE A 228 4.19 7.55 16.25
N TRP A 229 4.97 6.58 15.77
CA TRP A 229 5.78 5.72 16.64
C TRP A 229 7.11 6.35 17.07
N SER A 230 7.64 7.30 16.30
CA SER A 230 8.95 7.90 16.57
C SER A 230 8.93 9.04 17.58
N HIS A 231 7.87 9.86 17.60
CA HIS A 231 7.82 11.07 18.41
C HIS A 231 6.45 11.32 19.04
N TYR A 232 6.45 11.61 20.34
CA TYR A 232 5.25 11.97 21.11
C TYR A 232 4.45 13.13 20.49
N ARG A 233 5.13 14.12 19.92
CA ARG A 233 4.52 15.25 19.21
C ARG A 233 3.56 14.80 18.12
N PHE A 234 3.99 13.90 17.21
CA PHE A 234 3.16 13.41 16.10
C PHE A 234 2.05 12.48 16.57
N ARG A 235 2.24 11.82 17.71
CA ARG A 235 1.19 11.05 18.37
C ARG A 235 0.03 11.95 18.80
N ARG A 236 0.32 13.09 19.42
CA ARG A 236 -0.70 14.09 19.80
C ARG A 236 -1.35 14.77 18.60
N GLN A 237 -0.59 15.01 17.53
CA GLN A 237 -1.07 15.66 16.31
C GLN A 237 -1.64 14.68 15.28
N ASN A 238 -1.83 13.40 15.61
CA ASN A 238 -2.24 12.38 14.67
C ASN A 238 -3.60 12.67 14.00
N THR A 239 -4.56 13.20 14.73
CA THR A 239 -5.88 13.61 14.20
C THR A 239 -5.75 14.72 13.17
N LEU A 240 -4.92 15.73 13.46
CA LEU A 240 -4.64 16.83 12.53
C LEU A 240 -3.93 16.36 11.27
N LEU A 241 -2.96 15.45 11.41
CA LEU A 241 -2.24 14.85 10.27
C LEU A 241 -3.17 14.02 9.37
N ASN A 242 -4.08 13.21 9.97
CA ASN A 242 -5.11 12.51 9.21
C ASN A 242 -5.99 13.49 8.44
N TYR A 243 -6.44 14.54 9.11
CA TYR A 243 -7.29 15.55 8.50
C TYR A 243 -6.57 16.25 7.33
N LEU A 244 -5.28 16.58 7.46
CA LEU A 244 -4.48 17.15 6.37
C LEU A 244 -4.41 16.23 5.15
N LEU A 245 -4.22 14.94 5.34
CA LEU A 245 -4.22 13.97 4.24
C LEU A 245 -5.57 13.91 3.53
N HIS A 246 -6.67 13.88 4.30
CA HIS A 246 -8.03 13.96 3.72
C HIS A 246 -8.27 15.26 2.95
N GLN A 247 -7.79 16.41 3.46
CA GLN A 247 -7.92 17.69 2.75
C GLN A 247 -7.14 17.69 1.43
N GLN A 248 -5.94 17.10 1.39
CA GLN A 248 -5.18 16.97 0.15
C GLN A 248 -5.89 16.10 -0.89
N LEU A 249 -6.52 15.01 -0.46
CA LEU A 249 -7.35 14.16 -1.33
C LEU A 249 -8.59 14.92 -1.84
N ARG A 250 -9.28 15.67 -0.98
CA ARG A 250 -10.42 16.54 -1.37
C ARG A 250 -10.01 17.64 -2.35
N MET A 251 -8.83 18.23 -2.19
CA MET A 251 -8.30 19.20 -3.16
C MET A 251 -8.05 18.55 -4.51
N THR A 252 -7.51 17.34 -4.55
CA THR A 252 -7.31 16.58 -5.79
C THR A 252 -8.65 16.32 -6.51
N SER A 253 -9.68 15.91 -5.74
CA SER A 253 -11.06 15.76 -6.26
C SER A 253 -11.65 17.09 -6.77
N ALA A 254 -11.39 18.21 -6.06
CA ALA A 254 -11.86 19.51 -6.48
C ALA A 254 -11.23 19.96 -7.80
N ILE A 255 -9.92 19.74 -7.98
CA ILE A 255 -9.21 20.04 -9.23
C ILE A 255 -9.79 19.21 -10.39
N SER A 256 -10.01 17.91 -10.16
CA SER A 256 -10.64 17.04 -11.17
C SER A 256 -12.03 17.53 -11.57
N SER A 257 -12.86 17.92 -10.59
CA SER A 257 -14.20 18.47 -10.82
C SER A 257 -14.16 19.80 -11.60
N LEU A 258 -13.28 20.75 -11.21
CA LEU A 258 -13.11 22.02 -11.92
C LEU A 258 -12.71 21.83 -13.38
N ARG A 259 -11.77 20.91 -13.64
CA ARG A 259 -11.37 20.58 -14.99
C ARG A 259 -12.55 20.09 -15.83
N ARG A 260 -13.37 19.18 -15.29
CA ARG A 260 -14.53 18.65 -16.01
C ARG A 260 -15.59 19.71 -16.29
N MET A 261 -15.79 20.63 -15.36
CA MET A 261 -16.66 21.77 -15.60
C MET A 261 -16.14 22.60 -16.79
N LEU A 262 -14.85 22.91 -16.83
CA LEU A 262 -14.25 23.68 -17.93
C LEU A 262 -14.39 22.97 -19.29
N LEU A 263 -14.24 21.64 -19.33
CA LEU A 263 -14.37 20.86 -20.56
C LEU A 263 -15.81 20.75 -21.06
N ASN A 264 -16.80 20.79 -20.16
CA ASN A 264 -18.23 20.72 -20.50
C ASN A 264 -18.88 22.12 -20.57
N TRP A 265 -18.10 23.19 -20.43
CA TRP A 265 -18.59 24.55 -20.51
C TRP A 265 -18.29 25.13 -21.89
N PRO A 266 -19.31 25.35 -22.76
CA PRO A 266 -19.11 25.77 -24.16
C PRO A 266 -18.38 27.10 -24.33
N ALA A 267 -18.67 28.05 -23.44
CA ALA A 267 -18.13 29.42 -23.50
C ALA A 267 -17.79 29.96 -22.10
N PRO A 268 -16.64 29.55 -21.53
CA PRO A 268 -16.18 30.13 -20.28
C PRO A 268 -15.79 31.60 -20.50
N PRO A 269 -15.94 32.49 -19.50
CA PRO A 269 -15.52 33.89 -19.61
C PRO A 269 -14.05 34.03 -20.05
N ALA A 270 -13.77 34.94 -21.00
CA ALA A 270 -12.46 35.06 -21.65
C ALA A 270 -11.28 35.25 -20.65
N HIS A 271 -11.52 35.97 -19.56
CA HIS A 271 -10.51 36.25 -18.54
C HIS A 271 -10.30 35.11 -17.51
N THR A 272 -11.10 34.03 -17.58
CA THR A 272 -11.05 32.92 -16.58
C THR A 272 -9.64 32.32 -16.47
N ARG A 273 -8.94 32.18 -17.58
CA ARG A 273 -7.59 31.61 -17.61
C ARG A 273 -6.56 32.49 -16.88
N GLU A 274 -6.66 33.79 -17.08
CA GLU A 274 -5.74 34.77 -16.47
C GLU A 274 -5.96 34.88 -14.95
N VAL A 275 -7.23 34.94 -14.55
CA VAL A 275 -7.60 34.98 -13.13
C VAL A 275 -7.13 33.72 -12.41
N ILE A 276 -7.27 32.55 -13.00
CA ILE A 276 -6.78 31.30 -12.37
C ILE A 276 -5.25 31.29 -12.31
N LYS A 277 -4.54 31.76 -13.32
CA LYS A 277 -3.07 31.91 -13.23
C LYS A 277 -2.67 32.84 -12.09
N ALA A 278 -3.30 34.00 -11.97
CA ALA A 278 -3.06 34.95 -10.89
C ALA A 278 -3.39 34.35 -9.51
N LEU A 279 -4.50 33.61 -9.43
CA LEU A 279 -4.92 32.88 -8.24
C LEU A 279 -3.88 31.85 -7.78
N LEU A 280 -3.40 31.00 -8.68
CA LEU A 280 -2.40 29.98 -8.36
C LEU A 280 -1.08 30.62 -7.93
N ALA A 281 -0.67 31.73 -8.56
CA ALA A 281 0.50 32.48 -8.15
C ALA A 281 0.33 33.11 -6.76
N ALA A 282 -0.87 33.61 -6.42
CA ALA A 282 -1.17 34.13 -5.10
C ALA A 282 -1.19 33.03 -4.02
N LEU A 283 -1.82 31.89 -4.31
CA LEU A 283 -1.87 30.75 -3.39
C LEU A 283 -0.49 30.12 -3.13
N ALA A 284 0.47 30.26 -4.05
CA ALA A 284 1.84 29.81 -3.87
C ALA A 284 2.64 30.66 -2.88
N ARG A 285 2.18 31.88 -2.54
CA ARG A 285 2.85 32.75 -1.59
C ARG A 285 2.67 32.25 -0.16
N PRO A 286 3.68 32.39 0.71
CA PRO A 286 3.60 31.95 2.11
C PRO A 286 2.58 32.73 2.94
N ASP A 287 2.29 33.96 2.55
CA ASP A 287 1.39 34.93 3.20
C ASP A 287 -0.01 34.98 2.57
N ALA A 288 -0.34 34.03 1.71
CA ALA A 288 -1.65 33.96 1.08
C ALA A 288 -2.79 34.01 2.11
N ASP A 289 -3.66 35.01 2.00
CA ASP A 289 -4.82 35.21 2.84
C ASP A 289 -6.14 35.12 2.06
N ILE A 290 -7.25 34.99 2.79
CA ILE A 290 -8.56 34.82 2.20
C ILE A 290 -9.04 36.09 1.49
N TYR A 291 -8.61 37.28 1.94
CA TYR A 291 -9.03 38.56 1.36
C TYR A 291 -8.34 38.80 0.01
N THR A 292 -7.04 38.53 -0.07
CA THR A 292 -6.29 38.59 -1.33
C THR A 292 -6.87 37.62 -2.37
N VAL A 293 -7.13 36.36 -1.94
CA VAL A 293 -7.73 35.35 -2.82
C VAL A 293 -9.13 35.77 -3.27
N ALA A 294 -9.98 36.27 -2.36
CA ALA A 294 -11.32 36.72 -2.70
C ALA A 294 -11.31 37.88 -3.73
N ARG A 295 -10.37 38.81 -3.61
CA ARG A 295 -10.18 39.92 -4.55
C ARG A 295 -9.79 39.43 -5.95
N ILE A 296 -8.88 38.45 -6.02
CA ILE A 296 -8.44 37.88 -7.30
C ILE A 296 -9.53 37.11 -8.01
N ILE A 297 -10.38 36.37 -7.25
CA ILE A 297 -11.50 35.61 -7.87
C ILE A 297 -12.76 36.43 -8.06
N ALA A 298 -12.85 37.65 -7.52
CA ALA A 298 -14.02 38.53 -7.65
C ALA A 298 -14.46 38.75 -9.12
N PRO A 299 -13.55 38.94 -10.10
CA PRO A 299 -13.95 39.09 -11.51
C PRO A 299 -14.61 37.85 -12.10
N LEU A 300 -14.44 36.66 -11.47
CA LEU A 300 -15.11 35.42 -11.84
C LEU A 300 -16.43 35.22 -11.08
N ALA A 301 -16.88 36.17 -10.26
CA ALA A 301 -18.20 36.09 -9.63
C ALA A 301 -19.28 36.08 -10.74
N PRO A 302 -20.32 35.24 -10.62
CA PRO A 302 -21.37 35.19 -11.63
C PRO A 302 -22.09 36.54 -11.67
N THR A 303 -22.02 37.21 -12.83
CA THR A 303 -22.71 38.46 -13.14
C THR A 303 -24.10 38.19 -13.71
N ASP A 304 -24.24 37.07 -14.43
CA ASP A 304 -25.52 36.59 -14.90
C ASP A 304 -26.13 35.63 -13.87
N GLU A 305 -27.25 36.04 -13.30
CA GLU A 305 -27.96 35.21 -12.34
C GLU A 305 -28.52 33.92 -12.94
N TYR A 306 -28.69 33.85 -14.26
CA TYR A 306 -29.23 32.69 -14.99
C TYR A 306 -28.17 31.69 -15.42
N ASP A 307 -26.89 32.06 -15.43
CA ASP A 307 -25.80 31.11 -15.77
C ASP A 307 -25.43 30.22 -14.59
N TYR A 308 -26.13 29.08 -14.47
CA TYR A 308 -25.87 28.06 -13.46
C TYR A 308 -24.50 27.41 -13.62
N ARG A 309 -23.91 27.38 -14.83
CA ARG A 309 -22.59 26.80 -15.12
C ARG A 309 -21.48 27.65 -14.50
N HIS A 310 -21.57 28.94 -14.71
CA HIS A 310 -20.67 29.92 -14.12
C HIS A 310 -20.73 29.88 -12.59
N ARG A 311 -21.96 29.85 -12.05
CA ARG A 311 -22.21 29.74 -10.59
C ARG A 311 -21.62 28.46 -10.00
N ALA A 312 -21.80 27.30 -10.63
CA ALA A 312 -21.25 26.02 -10.21
C ALA A 312 -19.71 26.03 -10.18
N PHE A 313 -19.09 26.55 -11.24
CA PHE A 313 -17.64 26.67 -11.35
C PHE A 313 -17.08 27.59 -10.26
N TRP A 314 -17.65 28.76 -10.07
CA TRP A 314 -17.21 29.71 -9.05
C TRP A 314 -17.35 29.16 -7.64
N GLN A 315 -18.46 28.50 -7.32
CA GLN A 315 -18.65 27.83 -6.02
C GLN A 315 -17.56 26.77 -5.77
N ARG A 316 -17.23 25.97 -6.77
CA ARG A 316 -16.22 24.91 -6.66
C ARG A 316 -14.80 25.48 -6.55
N LEU A 317 -14.50 26.54 -7.27
CA LEU A 317 -13.23 27.27 -7.19
C LEU A 317 -13.05 27.86 -5.79
N ASN A 318 -14.06 28.51 -5.26
CA ASN A 318 -14.07 29.07 -3.92
C ASN A 318 -13.89 27.99 -2.84
N TYR A 319 -14.53 26.83 -3.02
CA TYR A 319 -14.33 25.67 -2.16
C TYR A 319 -12.87 25.20 -2.17
N PHE A 320 -12.25 25.06 -3.34
CA PHE A 320 -10.83 24.70 -3.48
C PHE A 320 -9.92 25.72 -2.77
N CYS A 321 -10.15 27.01 -2.96
CA CYS A 321 -9.35 28.08 -2.31
C CYS A 321 -9.43 27.99 -0.78
N ARG A 322 -10.63 27.82 -0.24
CA ARG A 322 -10.83 27.66 1.22
C ARG A 322 -10.14 26.42 1.77
N LEU A 323 -10.21 25.29 1.06
CA LEU A 323 -9.51 24.06 1.44
C LEU A 323 -8.00 24.27 1.46
N TYR A 324 -7.46 24.90 0.41
CA TYR A 324 -6.04 25.14 0.28
C TYR A 324 -5.49 26.04 1.39
N LEU A 325 -6.14 27.17 1.62
CA LEU A 325 -5.76 28.13 2.68
C LEU A 325 -5.88 27.53 4.08
N ARG A 326 -6.92 26.74 4.34
CA ARG A 326 -7.09 26.04 5.62
C ARG A 326 -6.00 25.00 5.80
N SER A 327 -5.70 24.19 4.77
CA SER A 327 -4.65 23.19 4.79
C SER A 327 -3.27 23.81 4.99
N SER A 328 -3.00 24.97 4.36
CA SER A 328 -1.75 25.73 4.55
C SER A 328 -1.55 26.20 5.99
N ARG A 329 -2.63 26.74 6.63
CA ARG A 329 -2.55 27.14 8.05
C ARG A 329 -2.28 25.95 8.97
N TRP A 330 -2.91 24.81 8.73
CA TRP A 330 -2.69 23.61 9.55
C TRP A 330 -1.33 22.97 9.31
N LEU A 331 -0.80 23.07 8.10
CA LEU A 331 0.56 22.62 7.81
C LEU A 331 1.60 23.45 8.59
N LYS A 332 1.41 24.78 8.68
CA LYS A 332 2.21 25.66 9.54
C LYS A 332 2.06 25.32 11.02
N ALA A 333 0.86 24.99 11.48
CA ALA A 333 0.61 24.55 12.86
C ALA A 333 1.33 23.25 13.20
N VAL A 334 1.35 22.27 12.28
CA VAL A 334 2.13 21.04 12.44
C VAL A 334 3.62 21.35 12.48
N GLU A 335 4.11 22.25 11.65
CA GLU A 335 5.52 22.65 11.61
C GLU A 335 5.96 23.33 12.91
N ASN A 336 5.14 24.26 13.42
CA ASN A 336 5.44 25.06 14.61
C ASN A 336 5.12 24.33 15.93
N ALA A 337 4.68 23.07 15.86
CA ALA A 337 4.27 22.28 17.03
C ALA A 337 3.14 22.89 17.87
N THR A 338 2.26 23.70 17.27
CA THR A 338 1.15 24.32 18.00
C THR A 338 0.21 23.27 18.61
N PRO A 339 -0.29 23.47 19.84
CA PRO A 339 -1.21 22.52 20.48
C PRO A 339 -2.50 22.36 19.68
N VAL A 340 -2.96 21.11 19.52
CA VAL A 340 -4.19 20.78 18.76
C VAL A 340 -5.45 21.37 19.43
N THR A 341 -5.38 21.71 20.72
CA THR A 341 -6.48 22.33 21.49
C THR A 341 -6.91 23.67 20.94
N GLU A 342 -6.04 24.37 20.19
CA GLU A 342 -6.37 25.65 19.55
C GLU A 342 -7.16 25.48 18.23
N PHE A 343 -7.30 24.25 17.75
CA PHE A 343 -7.96 23.95 16.48
C PHE A 343 -9.16 23.03 16.69
N SER A 344 -10.35 23.50 16.36
CA SER A 344 -11.51 22.63 16.20
C SER A 344 -11.33 21.76 14.94
N VAL A 345 -10.67 20.62 15.09
CA VAL A 345 -10.52 19.64 14.01
C VAL A 345 -11.74 18.73 14.03
N PRO A 346 -12.58 18.75 12.98
CA PRO A 346 -13.65 17.78 12.88
C PRO A 346 -13.07 16.36 12.94
N GLY A 347 -13.72 15.47 13.71
CA GLY A 347 -13.27 14.07 13.79
C GLY A 347 -13.21 13.46 12.38
N SER A 348 -11.99 13.37 11.83
CA SER A 348 -11.76 12.70 10.56
C SER A 348 -11.50 11.23 10.87
N PRO A 349 -12.28 10.30 10.30
CA PRO A 349 -11.97 8.88 10.45
C PRO A 349 -10.56 8.64 9.89
N ALA A 350 -9.81 7.76 10.54
CA ALA A 350 -8.56 7.26 9.96
C ALA A 350 -8.87 6.75 8.55
N LEU A 351 -7.92 6.91 7.61
CA LEU A 351 -8.02 6.29 6.28
C LEU A 351 -8.20 4.78 6.49
N ALA A 352 -9.45 4.36 6.57
CA ALA A 352 -9.81 2.98 6.84
C ALA A 352 -9.38 2.14 5.63
N ARG A 353 -8.72 1.03 5.90
CA ARG A 353 -8.39 0.04 4.88
C ARG A 353 -9.52 -0.97 4.86
N HIS A 354 -10.30 -0.98 3.80
CA HIS A 354 -11.31 -2.00 3.59
C HIS A 354 -10.63 -3.26 3.03
N THR A 355 -10.65 -4.33 3.81
CA THR A 355 -10.08 -5.61 3.40
C THR A 355 -11.15 -6.43 2.72
N ASP A 356 -10.82 -6.95 1.53
CA ASP A 356 -11.69 -7.91 0.86
C ASP A 356 -11.63 -9.24 1.61
N ALA A 357 -12.66 -9.52 2.41
CA ALA A 357 -12.73 -10.72 3.23
C ALA A 357 -12.62 -12.02 2.40
N MET A 358 -13.17 -12.03 1.17
CA MET A 358 -13.09 -13.19 0.30
C MET A 358 -11.69 -13.37 -0.30
N GLU A 359 -10.99 -12.29 -0.66
CA GLU A 359 -9.61 -12.37 -1.12
C GLU A 359 -8.67 -12.81 0.01
N ALA A 360 -8.92 -12.33 1.22
CA ALA A 360 -8.21 -12.78 2.41
C ALA A 360 -8.42 -14.29 2.66
N LEU A 361 -9.67 -14.75 2.62
CA LEU A 361 -10.00 -16.17 2.77
C LEU A 361 -9.34 -17.04 1.68
N TRP A 362 -9.38 -16.58 0.44
CA TRP A 362 -8.74 -17.26 -0.68
C TRP A 362 -7.22 -17.35 -0.52
N SER A 363 -6.60 -16.30 0.02
CA SER A 363 -5.16 -16.29 0.29
C SER A 363 -4.78 -17.31 1.36
N GLY A 364 -5.57 -17.42 2.44
CA GLY A 364 -5.39 -18.45 3.46
C GLY A 364 -5.59 -19.87 2.93
N PHE A 365 -6.68 -20.10 2.20
CA PHE A 365 -6.98 -21.39 1.57
C PHE A 365 -5.88 -21.85 0.61
N ARG A 366 -5.36 -20.95 -0.20
CA ARG A 366 -4.26 -21.23 -1.12
C ARG A 366 -2.98 -21.64 -0.38
N THR A 367 -2.64 -20.96 0.72
CA THR A 367 -1.51 -21.33 1.57
C THR A 367 -1.71 -22.70 2.20
N PHE A 368 -2.90 -22.98 2.73
CA PHE A 368 -3.25 -24.31 3.26
C PHE A 368 -3.04 -25.41 2.23
N CYS A 369 -3.64 -25.28 1.04
CA CYS A 369 -3.52 -26.27 -0.02
C CYS A 369 -2.08 -26.46 -0.51
N ALA A 370 -1.33 -25.36 -0.67
CA ALA A 370 0.06 -25.43 -1.12
C ALA A 370 0.93 -26.21 -0.13
N LEU A 371 0.80 -25.93 1.16
CA LEU A 371 1.60 -26.58 2.19
C LEU A 371 1.19 -28.03 2.41
N THR A 372 -0.12 -28.33 2.37
CA THR A 372 -0.61 -29.71 2.42
C THR A 372 -0.05 -30.53 1.24
N ALA A 373 0.01 -29.95 0.03
CA ALA A 373 0.56 -30.65 -1.13
C ALA A 373 2.07 -30.88 -1.00
N VAL A 374 2.85 -29.89 -0.54
CA VAL A 374 4.31 -30.03 -0.32
C VAL A 374 4.57 -31.06 0.79
N GLY A 375 3.81 -31.01 1.87
CA GLY A 375 3.98 -31.93 2.99
C GLY A 375 3.55 -33.35 2.66
N ALA A 376 2.44 -33.53 1.93
CA ALA A 376 2.02 -34.84 1.44
C ALA A 376 3.11 -35.47 0.55
N TRP A 377 3.72 -34.67 -0.33
CA TRP A 377 4.83 -35.14 -1.14
C TRP A 377 6.05 -35.52 -0.27
N ALA A 378 6.42 -34.70 0.73
CA ALA A 378 7.53 -35.00 1.65
C ALA A 378 7.29 -36.27 2.46
N ILE A 379 6.08 -36.48 2.99
CA ILE A 379 5.69 -37.69 3.75
C ILE A 379 5.74 -38.93 2.85
N THR A 380 5.18 -38.86 1.63
CA THR A 380 5.11 -40.01 0.74
C THR A 380 6.45 -40.42 0.17
N THR A 381 7.38 -39.48 -0.03
CA THR A 381 8.73 -39.75 -0.52
C THR A 381 9.71 -40.13 0.59
N GLN A 382 9.34 -39.89 1.86
CA GLN A 382 10.21 -40.10 3.03
C GLN A 382 11.59 -39.43 2.87
N TRP A 383 11.61 -38.23 2.25
CA TRP A 383 12.85 -37.50 1.99
C TRP A 383 13.37 -36.81 3.24
N ASP A 384 14.61 -37.13 3.66
CA ASP A 384 15.20 -36.61 4.90
C ASP A 384 15.25 -35.07 4.94
N ALA A 385 15.50 -34.42 3.81
CA ALA A 385 15.48 -32.95 3.71
C ALA A 385 14.07 -32.37 3.49
N GLY A 386 13.00 -33.17 3.60
CA GLY A 386 11.62 -32.73 3.44
C GLY A 386 11.21 -31.61 4.41
N SER A 387 11.75 -31.62 5.63
CA SER A 387 11.55 -30.57 6.64
C SER A 387 12.06 -29.20 6.18
N ALA A 388 13.21 -29.14 5.52
CA ALA A 388 13.77 -27.92 4.95
C ALA A 388 12.92 -27.40 3.77
N ALA A 389 12.42 -28.31 2.92
CA ALA A 389 11.50 -27.99 1.84
C ALA A 389 10.21 -27.36 2.37
N LEU A 390 9.59 -27.99 3.40
CA LEU A 390 8.37 -27.48 4.05
C LEU A 390 8.59 -26.12 4.71
N THR A 391 9.69 -25.96 5.43
CA THR A 391 10.03 -24.71 6.12
C THR A 391 10.12 -23.54 5.14
N LEU A 392 10.87 -23.68 4.04
CA LEU A 392 11.01 -22.59 3.09
C LEU A 392 9.75 -22.39 2.24
N ALA A 393 9.02 -23.47 1.91
CA ALA A 393 7.70 -23.36 1.30
C ALA A 393 6.73 -22.57 2.19
N ALA A 394 6.68 -22.84 3.49
CA ALA A 394 5.84 -22.14 4.46
C ALA A 394 6.19 -20.65 4.54
N ILE A 395 7.48 -20.32 4.70
CA ILE A 395 7.96 -18.93 4.71
C ILE A 395 7.52 -18.22 3.42
N SER A 396 7.74 -18.85 2.27
CA SER A 396 7.43 -18.24 0.97
C SER A 396 5.93 -18.09 0.75
N CYS A 397 5.10 -19.07 1.12
CA CYS A 397 3.64 -18.99 1.02
C CYS A 397 3.08 -17.86 1.86
N VAL A 398 3.45 -17.77 3.14
CA VAL A 398 2.96 -16.73 4.05
C VAL A 398 3.45 -15.34 3.65
N LEU A 399 4.72 -15.22 3.23
CA LEU A 399 5.33 -13.95 2.88
C LEU A 399 4.76 -13.36 1.57
N TYR A 400 4.54 -14.20 0.57
CA TYR A 400 4.16 -13.73 -0.77
C TYR A 400 2.69 -13.91 -1.12
N SER A 401 1.90 -14.65 -0.33
CA SER A 401 0.47 -14.85 -0.60
C SER A 401 -0.32 -13.54 -0.63
N VAL A 402 0.07 -12.57 0.19
CA VAL A 402 -0.53 -11.24 0.29
C VAL A 402 0.17 -10.18 -0.57
N ALA A 403 1.17 -10.56 -1.36
CA ALA A 403 1.83 -9.64 -2.28
C ALA A 403 0.88 -9.23 -3.41
N ALA A 404 1.13 -8.05 -4.00
CA ALA A 404 0.32 -7.53 -5.12
C ALA A 404 0.25 -8.51 -6.31
N SER A 405 1.36 -9.22 -6.59
CA SER A 405 1.44 -10.29 -7.59
C SER A 405 2.16 -11.51 -7.01
N PRO A 406 1.45 -12.40 -6.28
CA PRO A 406 2.06 -13.53 -5.58
C PRO A 406 2.88 -14.43 -6.49
N PHE A 407 2.36 -14.77 -7.66
CA PHE A 407 3.02 -15.63 -8.63
C PHE A 407 4.35 -15.03 -9.13
N ASN A 408 4.37 -13.75 -9.50
CA ASN A 408 5.59 -13.09 -9.97
C ASN A 408 6.64 -12.95 -8.86
N SER A 409 6.17 -12.72 -7.62
CA SER A 409 7.05 -12.62 -6.45
C SER A 409 7.73 -13.95 -6.14
N LEU A 410 6.98 -15.07 -6.22
CA LEU A 410 7.52 -16.42 -6.07
C LEU A 410 8.45 -16.80 -7.22
N THR A 411 8.14 -16.41 -8.47
CA THR A 411 9.02 -16.62 -9.63
C THR A 411 10.36 -15.89 -9.45
N LEU A 412 10.31 -14.64 -8.95
CA LEU A 412 11.54 -13.90 -8.64
C LEU A 412 12.32 -14.60 -7.52
N LEU A 413 11.63 -15.03 -6.46
CA LEU A 413 12.25 -15.76 -5.36
C LEU A 413 12.94 -17.02 -5.87
N LEU A 414 12.27 -17.87 -6.62
CA LEU A 414 12.82 -19.12 -7.13
C LEU A 414 14.11 -18.90 -7.93
N ARG A 415 14.11 -17.90 -8.83
CA ARG A 415 15.31 -17.49 -9.57
C ARG A 415 16.44 -17.02 -8.65
N THR A 416 16.08 -16.24 -7.61
CA THR A 416 17.05 -15.73 -6.63
C THR A 416 17.66 -16.86 -5.81
N LEU A 417 16.86 -17.87 -5.41
CA LEU A 417 17.34 -19.01 -4.60
C LEU A 417 18.31 -19.90 -5.37
N VAL A 418 18.08 -20.13 -6.67
CA VAL A 418 19.02 -20.88 -7.52
C VAL A 418 20.38 -20.17 -7.57
N LEU A 419 20.38 -18.85 -7.83
CA LEU A 419 21.62 -18.07 -7.84
C LEU A 419 22.30 -18.04 -6.47
N LEU A 420 21.50 -17.95 -5.41
CA LEU A 420 21.99 -17.92 -4.03
C LEU A 420 22.60 -19.25 -3.61
N SER A 421 22.02 -20.38 -4.03
CA SER A 421 22.57 -21.71 -3.76
C SER A 421 23.99 -21.87 -4.34
N LEU A 422 24.19 -21.46 -5.61
CA LEU A 422 25.49 -21.47 -6.25
C LEU A 422 26.51 -20.56 -5.53
N PHE A 423 26.08 -19.34 -5.21
CA PHE A 423 26.90 -18.39 -4.46
C PHE A 423 27.28 -18.94 -3.07
N SER A 424 26.31 -19.50 -2.35
CA SER A 424 26.49 -20.04 -1.01
C SER A 424 27.43 -21.23 -0.98
N PHE A 425 27.41 -22.06 -2.03
CA PHE A 425 28.36 -23.16 -2.18
C PHE A 425 29.81 -22.64 -2.24
N VAL A 426 30.05 -21.64 -3.09
CA VAL A 426 31.40 -21.03 -3.23
C VAL A 426 31.83 -20.38 -1.90
N VAL A 427 30.95 -19.68 -1.23
CA VAL A 427 31.24 -19.04 0.06
C VAL A 427 31.55 -20.08 1.13
N LYS A 428 30.71 -21.11 1.28
CA LYS A 428 30.85 -22.10 2.36
C LYS A 428 32.10 -22.95 2.17
N PHE A 429 32.26 -23.56 1.01
CA PHE A 429 33.33 -24.51 0.76
C PHE A 429 34.59 -23.89 0.17
N GLY A 430 34.51 -22.74 -0.49
CA GLY A 430 35.68 -22.04 -1.02
C GLY A 430 36.32 -21.06 -0.03
N LEU A 431 35.50 -20.33 0.74
CA LEU A 431 35.97 -19.27 1.62
C LEU A 431 35.92 -19.65 3.12
N MET A 432 34.79 -20.13 3.62
CA MET A 432 34.61 -20.35 5.07
C MET A 432 35.49 -21.46 5.61
N VAL A 433 35.82 -22.47 4.80
CA VAL A 433 36.76 -23.54 5.20
C VAL A 433 38.15 -22.99 5.50
N GLN A 434 38.56 -21.86 4.93
CA GLN A 434 39.86 -21.21 5.15
C GLN A 434 39.84 -20.22 6.33
N ILE A 435 38.66 -19.92 6.85
CA ILE A 435 38.47 -18.95 7.93
C ILE A 435 38.53 -19.68 9.26
N THR A 436 39.44 -19.27 10.13
CA THR A 436 39.62 -19.85 11.48
C THR A 436 38.92 -19.03 12.55
N ASP A 437 38.76 -17.72 12.33
CA ASP A 437 38.26 -16.78 13.33
C ASP A 437 37.04 -16.03 12.85
N LEU A 438 36.11 -15.75 13.78
CA LEU A 438 34.90 -15.01 13.49
C LEU A 438 35.17 -13.61 12.89
N TRP A 439 36.25 -12.91 13.31
CA TRP A 439 36.57 -11.59 12.79
C TRP A 439 36.92 -11.58 11.31
N GLN A 440 37.59 -12.66 10.82
CA GLN A 440 37.89 -12.84 9.38
C GLN A 440 36.60 -13.00 8.56
N PHE A 441 35.65 -13.79 9.10
CA PHE A 441 34.35 -13.94 8.48
C PHE A 441 33.59 -12.62 8.41
N LEU A 442 33.60 -11.84 9.50
CA LEU A 442 32.97 -10.53 9.55
C LEU A 442 33.63 -9.52 8.58
N LEU A 443 34.94 -9.59 8.40
CA LEU A 443 35.68 -8.75 7.44
C LEU A 443 35.23 -9.00 6.00
N PHE A 444 34.88 -10.24 5.65
CA PHE A 444 34.29 -10.57 4.35
C PHE A 444 32.80 -10.17 4.29
N LEU A 445 32.03 -10.50 5.32
CA LEU A 445 30.57 -10.37 5.33
C LEU A 445 30.12 -8.90 5.35
N PHE A 446 30.79 -8.04 6.11
CA PHE A 446 30.43 -6.64 6.27
C PHE A 446 30.43 -5.83 4.96
N PRO A 447 31.50 -5.83 4.13
CA PRO A 447 31.50 -5.14 2.85
C PRO A 447 30.49 -5.74 1.86
N LEU A 448 30.28 -7.06 1.88
CA LEU A 448 29.27 -7.73 1.06
C LEU A 448 27.85 -7.23 1.40
N LEU A 449 27.47 -7.28 2.68
CA LEU A 449 26.16 -6.81 3.14
C LEU A 449 25.95 -5.32 2.88
N THR A 450 26.97 -4.49 3.13
CA THR A 450 26.91 -3.05 2.89
C THR A 450 26.71 -2.75 1.41
N THR A 451 27.41 -3.46 0.52
CA THR A 451 27.24 -3.34 -0.94
C THR A 451 25.84 -3.75 -1.38
N MET A 452 25.33 -4.89 -0.89
CA MET A 452 23.96 -5.33 -1.20
C MET A 452 22.91 -4.32 -0.75
N GLN A 453 23.08 -3.68 0.40
CA GLN A 453 22.19 -2.63 0.89
C GLN A 453 22.26 -1.37 0.01
N LEU A 454 23.43 -0.97 -0.48
CA LEU A 454 23.58 0.14 -1.42
C LEU A 454 22.91 -0.16 -2.76
N LEU A 455 23.11 -1.36 -3.30
CA LEU A 455 22.49 -1.80 -4.56
C LEU A 455 20.96 -1.83 -4.46
N LYS A 456 20.42 -2.29 -3.33
CA LYS A 456 18.98 -2.25 -3.03
C LYS A 456 18.41 -0.83 -3.09
N LEU A 457 19.14 0.17 -2.59
CA LEU A 457 18.72 1.58 -2.60
C LEU A 457 18.84 2.25 -3.97
N GLN A 458 19.89 1.91 -4.73
CA GLN A 458 20.20 2.56 -6.01
C GLN A 458 19.48 1.95 -7.20
N MET A 459 19.07 0.68 -7.09
CA MET A 459 18.39 -0.06 -8.15
C MET A 459 16.95 -0.41 -7.75
N PRO A 460 15.99 0.55 -7.76
CA PRO A 460 14.61 0.29 -7.32
C PRO A 460 13.93 -0.85 -8.07
N LYS A 461 14.27 -1.07 -9.35
CA LYS A 461 13.74 -2.18 -10.16
C LYS A 461 14.19 -3.55 -9.66
N LEU A 462 15.38 -3.64 -9.05
CA LEU A 462 15.99 -4.85 -8.51
C LEU A 462 15.99 -4.88 -6.98
N ALA A 463 15.33 -3.93 -6.32
CA ALA A 463 15.29 -3.83 -4.86
C ALA A 463 14.71 -5.10 -4.20
N GLY A 464 13.73 -5.74 -4.85
CA GLY A 464 13.18 -7.02 -4.42
C GLY A 464 14.21 -8.15 -4.43
N LEU A 465 15.01 -8.25 -5.48
CA LEU A 465 16.08 -9.25 -5.61
C LEU A 465 17.15 -9.06 -4.52
N TRP A 466 17.68 -7.83 -4.37
CA TRP A 466 18.67 -7.55 -3.33
C TRP A 466 18.13 -7.77 -1.92
N GLY A 467 16.83 -7.44 -1.71
CA GLY A 467 16.15 -7.70 -0.43
C GLY A 467 16.07 -9.20 -0.12
N GLN A 468 15.73 -10.04 -1.10
CA GLN A 468 15.67 -11.49 -0.95
C GLN A 468 17.06 -12.09 -0.69
N LEU A 469 18.08 -11.66 -1.44
CA LEU A 469 19.48 -12.11 -1.25
C LEU A 469 19.93 -11.83 0.19
N ILE A 470 19.71 -10.62 0.71
CA ILE A 470 20.11 -10.26 2.08
C ILE A 470 19.41 -11.13 3.13
N VAL A 471 18.11 -11.40 2.96
CA VAL A 471 17.31 -12.15 3.93
C VAL A 471 17.63 -13.64 3.93
N PHE A 472 17.79 -14.25 2.74
CA PHE A 472 17.95 -15.71 2.63
C PHE A 472 19.42 -16.17 2.61
N MET A 473 20.39 -15.26 2.46
CA MET A 473 21.81 -15.60 2.37
C MET A 473 22.30 -16.42 3.57
N GLY A 474 21.96 -16.03 4.79
CA GLY A 474 22.35 -16.74 6.02
C GLY A 474 21.86 -18.19 6.05
N SER A 475 20.59 -18.41 5.69
CA SER A 475 19.99 -19.75 5.64
C SER A 475 20.56 -20.65 4.54
N PHE A 476 21.00 -20.08 3.41
CA PHE A 476 21.58 -20.84 2.31
C PHE A 476 23.06 -21.15 2.52
N ILE A 477 23.83 -20.28 3.18
CA ILE A 477 25.20 -20.57 3.61
C ILE A 477 25.18 -21.57 4.77
N SER A 478 24.08 -21.66 5.52
CA SER A 478 23.93 -22.50 6.71
C SER A 478 25.04 -22.20 7.74
N VAL A 479 25.04 -20.93 8.21
CA VAL A 479 26.00 -20.49 9.24
C VAL A 479 25.53 -21.00 10.59
N THR A 480 26.04 -22.15 11.02
CA THR A 480 25.72 -22.81 12.29
C THR A 480 26.83 -22.63 13.32
N ASN A 481 26.57 -22.90 14.59
CA ASN A 481 27.54 -22.89 15.68
C ASN A 481 27.44 -24.22 16.46
N PRO A 482 28.41 -25.15 16.32
CA PRO A 482 29.63 -25.06 15.52
C PRO A 482 29.38 -25.19 14.01
N PRO A 483 30.32 -24.71 13.16
CA PRO A 483 30.19 -24.81 11.71
C PRO A 483 30.33 -26.28 11.24
N VAL A 484 29.38 -26.69 10.38
CA VAL A 484 29.36 -28.05 9.78
C VAL A 484 29.65 -27.94 8.28
N TYR A 485 30.58 -28.76 7.80
CA TYR A 485 31.05 -28.80 6.40
C TYR A 485 30.77 -30.16 5.74
N ASP A 486 29.50 -30.52 5.63
CA ASP A 486 29.05 -31.69 4.86
C ASP A 486 28.51 -31.25 3.51
N TYR A 487 29.08 -31.80 2.41
CA TYR A 487 28.68 -31.49 1.04
C TYR A 487 27.30 -32.07 0.71
N ALA A 488 27.05 -33.30 1.16
CA ALA A 488 25.85 -34.02 0.80
C ALA A 488 24.63 -33.37 1.46
N ASP A 489 24.71 -33.11 2.77
CA ASP A 489 23.66 -32.44 3.54
C ASP A 489 23.44 -31.03 3.01
N PHE A 490 24.49 -30.26 2.73
CA PHE A 490 24.38 -28.91 2.19
C PHE A 490 23.64 -28.86 0.85
N LEU A 491 24.02 -29.76 -0.09
CA LEU A 491 23.42 -29.82 -1.42
C LEU A 491 21.97 -30.31 -1.34
N ASN A 492 21.72 -31.35 -0.53
CA ASN A 492 20.39 -31.90 -0.34
C ASN A 492 19.46 -30.87 0.30
N ASP A 493 19.90 -30.16 1.32
CA ASP A 493 19.13 -29.15 2.03
C ASP A 493 18.81 -27.93 1.15
N ASN A 494 19.78 -27.43 0.39
CA ASN A 494 19.55 -26.32 -0.54
C ASN A 494 18.67 -26.73 -1.72
N LEU A 495 18.82 -27.95 -2.24
CA LEU A 495 17.92 -28.49 -3.26
C LEU A 495 16.49 -28.63 -2.72
N ALA A 496 16.34 -29.14 -1.49
CA ALA A 496 15.04 -29.26 -0.84
C ALA A 496 14.34 -27.91 -0.69
N LYS A 497 15.06 -26.89 -0.22
CA LYS A 497 14.55 -25.52 -0.11
C LYS A 497 14.07 -24.98 -1.47
N ILE A 498 14.83 -25.20 -2.55
CA ILE A 498 14.45 -24.77 -3.90
C ILE A 498 13.23 -25.53 -4.40
N LEU A 499 13.19 -26.85 -4.23
CA LEU A 499 12.06 -27.70 -4.64
C LEU A 499 10.79 -27.39 -3.85
N GLY A 500 10.90 -27.16 -2.53
CA GLY A 500 9.77 -26.75 -1.70
C GLY A 500 9.12 -25.46 -2.19
N VAL A 501 9.92 -24.43 -2.51
CA VAL A 501 9.42 -23.20 -3.11
C VAL A 501 8.89 -23.43 -4.53
N GLY A 502 9.50 -24.33 -5.31
CA GLY A 502 9.05 -24.71 -6.64
C GLY A 502 7.66 -25.36 -6.62
N LEU A 503 7.40 -26.29 -5.68
CA LEU A 503 6.10 -26.90 -5.47
C LEU A 503 5.05 -25.88 -4.97
N ALA A 504 5.42 -24.99 -4.06
CA ALA A 504 4.57 -23.88 -3.64
C ALA A 504 4.24 -22.95 -4.83
N TRP A 505 5.22 -22.63 -5.67
CA TRP A 505 5.01 -21.86 -6.90
C TRP A 505 4.05 -22.57 -7.87
N LEU A 506 4.18 -23.89 -8.04
CA LEU A 506 3.27 -24.69 -8.86
C LEU A 506 1.85 -24.66 -8.29
N ALA A 507 1.68 -24.84 -6.98
CA ALA A 507 0.38 -24.75 -6.32
C ALA A 507 -0.25 -23.36 -6.52
N PHE A 508 0.53 -22.29 -6.46
CA PHE A 508 0.07 -20.93 -6.73
C PHE A 508 -0.21 -20.69 -8.23
N ALA A 509 0.42 -21.41 -9.13
CA ALA A 509 0.11 -21.37 -10.56
C ALA A 509 -1.24 -22.02 -10.87
N VAL A 510 -1.57 -23.14 -10.20
CA VAL A 510 -2.85 -23.83 -10.30
C VAL A 510 -3.97 -23.04 -9.61
N LEU A 511 -3.74 -22.62 -8.37
CA LEU A 511 -4.69 -21.86 -7.56
C LEU A 511 -4.52 -20.36 -7.78
N ARG A 512 -4.48 -19.91 -9.03
CA ARG A 512 -4.23 -18.49 -9.36
C ARG A 512 -5.26 -17.57 -8.71
N PRO A 513 -4.82 -16.46 -8.14
CA PRO A 513 -5.74 -15.38 -7.79
C PRO A 513 -6.47 -14.91 -9.06
N GLY A 514 -7.71 -14.48 -8.91
CA GLY A 514 -8.50 -13.98 -10.04
C GLY A 514 -7.74 -12.91 -10.82
N SER A 515 -7.92 -12.86 -12.15
CA SER A 515 -7.26 -11.85 -13.01
C SER A 515 -7.49 -10.43 -12.48
N ASP A 516 -6.54 -9.53 -12.72
CA ASP A 516 -6.64 -8.11 -12.32
C ASP A 516 -7.95 -7.47 -12.83
N ALA A 517 -8.44 -7.90 -13.99
CA ALA A 517 -9.74 -7.49 -14.51
C ALA A 517 -10.92 -7.95 -13.61
N ARG A 518 -10.91 -9.16 -13.08
CA ARG A 518 -11.92 -9.64 -12.12
C ARG A 518 -11.86 -8.88 -10.80
N LYS A 519 -10.66 -8.59 -10.31
CA LYS A 519 -10.45 -7.77 -9.11
C LYS A 519 -10.99 -6.35 -9.31
N SER A 520 -10.65 -5.71 -10.42
CA SER A 520 -11.15 -4.37 -10.75
C SER A 520 -12.68 -4.32 -10.83
N ARG A 521 -13.32 -5.31 -11.49
CA ARG A 521 -14.78 -5.41 -11.55
C ARG A 521 -15.41 -5.54 -10.17
N ARG A 522 -14.78 -6.33 -9.29
CA ARG A 522 -15.25 -6.51 -7.91
C ARG A 522 -15.12 -5.20 -7.13
N HIS A 523 -13.98 -4.53 -7.19
CA HIS A 523 -13.79 -3.24 -6.54
C HIS A 523 -14.76 -2.17 -7.05
N ILE A 524 -15.02 -2.11 -8.35
CA ILE A 524 -16.02 -1.18 -8.91
C ILE A 524 -17.44 -1.55 -8.43
N ARG A 525 -17.76 -2.83 -8.33
CA ARG A 525 -19.06 -3.27 -7.79
C ARG A 525 -19.24 -2.85 -6.34
N GLU A 526 -18.22 -2.99 -5.52
CA GLU A 526 -18.22 -2.56 -4.10
C GLU A 526 -18.34 -1.04 -3.99
N LEU A 527 -17.58 -0.28 -4.79
CA LEU A 527 -17.70 1.18 -4.86
C LEU A 527 -19.10 1.62 -5.28
N ARG A 528 -19.70 0.97 -6.27
CA ARG A 528 -21.08 1.24 -6.69
C ARG A 528 -22.09 0.93 -5.59
N ARG A 529 -21.96 -0.21 -4.91
CA ARG A 529 -22.83 -0.57 -3.78
C ARG A 529 -22.73 0.45 -2.65
N GLY A 530 -21.51 0.87 -2.29
CA GLY A 530 -21.30 1.93 -1.32
C GLY A 530 -21.91 3.27 -1.77
N PHE A 531 -21.84 3.59 -3.06
CA PHE A 531 -22.47 4.80 -3.60
C PHE A 531 -24.01 4.71 -3.58
N VAL A 532 -24.59 3.55 -3.93
CA VAL A 532 -26.04 3.32 -3.83
C VAL A 532 -26.52 3.43 -2.38
N ASP A 533 -25.71 2.96 -1.42
CA ASP A 533 -25.99 3.22 0.00
C ASP A 533 -26.05 4.71 0.32
N GLN A 534 -25.13 5.51 -0.24
CA GLN A 534 -25.17 6.98 -0.10
C GLN A 534 -26.45 7.60 -0.68
N LEU A 535 -27.10 6.96 -1.64
CA LEU A 535 -28.38 7.40 -2.23
C LEU A 535 -29.61 6.94 -1.42
N SER A 536 -29.44 6.16 -0.37
CA SER A 536 -30.52 5.74 0.54
C SER A 536 -30.94 6.88 1.49
N ARG A 537 -32.15 6.89 2.00
CA ARG A 537 -32.61 7.94 2.95
C ARG A 537 -31.79 7.97 4.24
N ARG A 538 -31.27 6.82 4.69
CA ARG A 538 -30.37 6.68 5.85
C ARG A 538 -29.15 5.90 5.42
N PRO A 539 -28.09 6.57 4.96
CA PRO A 539 -26.86 5.89 4.55
C PRO A 539 -26.16 5.28 5.78
N HIS A 540 -25.66 4.07 5.62
CA HIS A 540 -24.88 3.38 6.65
C HIS A 540 -23.46 3.98 6.75
N LEU A 541 -22.90 4.40 5.61
CA LEU A 541 -21.57 5.01 5.54
C LEU A 541 -21.67 6.53 5.58
N ARG A 542 -20.85 7.17 6.40
CA ARG A 542 -20.67 8.63 6.35
C ARG A 542 -19.89 9.04 5.09
N GLU A 543 -20.00 10.30 4.69
CA GLU A 543 -19.27 10.85 3.52
C GLU A 543 -17.76 10.53 3.60
N SER A 544 -17.13 10.81 4.73
CA SER A 544 -15.70 10.60 4.96
C SER A 544 -15.29 9.11 4.96
N GLU A 545 -16.18 8.22 5.37
CA GLU A 545 -15.96 6.77 5.33
C GLU A 545 -16.03 6.25 3.89
N TYR A 546 -16.99 6.75 3.11
CA TYR A 546 -17.08 6.43 1.69
C TYR A 546 -15.89 6.99 0.89
N GLU A 547 -15.46 8.22 1.18
CA GLU A 547 -14.22 8.78 0.61
C GLU A 547 -13.03 7.86 0.89
N SER A 548 -12.88 7.42 2.14
CA SER A 548 -11.81 6.51 2.55
C SER A 548 -11.87 5.16 1.81
N LEU A 549 -13.09 4.62 1.62
CA LEU A 549 -13.34 3.41 0.84
C LEU A 549 -12.85 3.56 -0.60
N VAL A 550 -13.24 4.66 -1.26
CA VAL A 550 -12.83 4.92 -2.66
C VAL A 550 -11.31 5.01 -2.79
N TYR A 551 -10.66 5.78 -1.92
CA TYR A 551 -9.21 5.93 -1.96
C TYR A 551 -8.48 4.63 -1.68
N HIS A 552 -9.02 3.80 -0.78
CA HIS A 552 -8.45 2.49 -0.50
C HIS A 552 -8.50 1.58 -1.74
N HIS A 553 -9.67 1.43 -2.37
CA HIS A 553 -9.80 0.59 -3.58
C HIS A 553 -8.93 1.08 -4.73
N VAL A 554 -8.82 2.38 -4.91
CA VAL A 554 -7.92 2.99 -5.91
C VAL A 554 -6.46 2.67 -5.59
N SER A 555 -6.05 2.67 -4.31
CA SER A 555 -4.68 2.38 -3.90
C SER A 555 -4.27 0.93 -4.11
N GLN A 556 -5.20 -0.01 -3.97
CA GLN A 556 -4.94 -1.44 -4.13
C GLN A 556 -4.46 -1.80 -5.53
N LEU A 557 -4.99 -1.13 -6.56
CA LEU A 557 -4.58 -1.37 -7.94
C LEU A 557 -3.44 -0.47 -8.44
N ASN A 558 -2.93 0.43 -7.62
CA ASN A 558 -1.76 1.24 -8.01
C ASN A 558 -0.53 0.35 -8.29
N ASN A 559 -0.47 -0.84 -7.70
CA ASN A 559 0.58 -1.85 -7.90
C ASN A 559 0.22 -2.90 -8.97
N SER A 560 -0.96 -2.82 -9.61
CA SER A 560 -1.37 -3.73 -10.68
C SER A 560 -0.52 -3.50 -11.92
N GLN A 561 -0.10 -4.60 -12.56
CA GLN A 561 0.61 -4.57 -13.85
C GLN A 561 -0.32 -4.27 -15.02
N ASP A 562 -1.63 -4.55 -14.86
CA ASP A 562 -2.62 -4.26 -15.90
C ASP A 562 -3.01 -2.77 -15.90
N SER A 563 -2.47 -2.06 -16.88
CA SER A 563 -2.71 -0.63 -17.04
C SER A 563 -4.18 -0.29 -17.37
N LEU A 564 -4.91 -1.18 -18.05
CA LEU A 564 -6.32 -0.97 -18.42
C LEU A 564 -7.23 -1.08 -17.20
N SER A 565 -7.08 -2.15 -16.39
CA SER A 565 -7.84 -2.36 -15.16
C SER A 565 -7.60 -1.23 -14.16
N ARG A 566 -6.35 -0.77 -14.02
CA ARG A 566 -5.99 0.36 -13.17
C ARG A 566 -6.66 1.66 -13.62
N ARG A 567 -6.58 1.98 -14.91
CA ARG A 567 -7.19 3.16 -15.52
C ARG A 567 -8.70 3.20 -15.28
N TRP A 568 -9.32 2.06 -15.40
CA TRP A 568 -10.76 1.91 -15.30
C TRP A 568 -11.26 2.12 -13.87
N LEU A 569 -10.61 1.48 -12.88
CA LEU A 569 -10.95 1.69 -11.46
C LEU A 569 -10.72 3.14 -11.03
N LEU A 570 -9.62 3.77 -11.47
CA LEU A 570 -9.36 5.18 -11.19
C LEU A 570 -10.47 6.09 -11.72
N ARG A 571 -10.89 5.88 -12.97
CA ARG A 571 -11.98 6.65 -13.56
C ARG A 571 -13.28 6.51 -12.75
N TRP A 572 -13.67 5.26 -12.44
CA TRP A 572 -14.85 5.00 -11.62
C TRP A 572 -14.71 5.59 -10.21
N GLY A 573 -13.58 5.40 -9.56
CA GLY A 573 -13.34 5.94 -8.22
C GLY A 573 -13.47 7.45 -8.15
N VAL A 574 -12.83 8.18 -9.08
CA VAL A 574 -12.89 9.65 -9.13
C VAL A 574 -14.31 10.14 -9.43
N VAL A 575 -15.02 9.50 -10.36
CA VAL A 575 -16.40 9.87 -10.69
C VAL A 575 -17.33 9.64 -9.52
N LEU A 576 -17.32 8.47 -8.93
CA LEU A 576 -18.17 8.14 -7.80
C LEU A 576 -17.89 9.04 -6.60
N LEU A 577 -16.62 9.39 -6.36
CA LEU A 577 -16.25 10.33 -5.33
C LEU A 577 -16.85 11.73 -5.57
N ASN A 578 -16.71 12.25 -6.79
CA ASN A 578 -17.27 13.54 -7.15
C ASN A 578 -18.81 13.53 -7.05
N CYS A 579 -19.46 12.45 -7.51
CA CYS A 579 -20.90 12.27 -7.40
C CYS A 579 -21.35 12.19 -5.92
N SER A 580 -20.60 11.51 -5.05
CA SER A 580 -20.88 11.42 -3.61
C SER A 580 -20.90 12.81 -2.98
N HIS A 581 -19.90 13.64 -3.25
CA HIS A 581 -19.89 15.03 -2.76
C HIS A 581 -21.10 15.85 -3.21
N VAL A 582 -21.53 15.64 -4.46
CA VAL A 582 -22.73 16.32 -4.98
C VAL A 582 -24.00 15.81 -4.30
N VAL A 583 -24.11 14.50 -4.09
CA VAL A 583 -25.26 13.88 -3.39
C VAL A 583 -25.39 14.41 -1.95
N TRP A 584 -24.28 14.53 -1.23
CA TRP A 584 -24.30 15.12 0.11
C TRP A 584 -24.72 16.58 0.11
N GLN A 585 -24.32 17.36 -0.91
CA GLN A 585 -24.79 18.73 -1.06
C GLN A 585 -26.29 18.81 -1.44
N LEU A 586 -26.77 17.92 -2.31
CA LEU A 586 -28.20 17.81 -2.62
C LEU A 586 -29.04 17.50 -1.38
N ARG A 587 -28.53 16.67 -0.48
CA ARG A 587 -29.22 16.35 0.78
C ARG A 587 -29.19 17.47 1.81
N ALA A 588 -28.04 18.15 1.91
CA ALA A 588 -27.87 19.29 2.79
C ALA A 588 -28.63 20.55 2.28
N TRP A 589 -29.05 20.49 1.01
CA TRP A 589 -29.81 21.59 0.41
C TRP A 589 -31.27 21.53 0.86
N GLU A 590 -31.62 22.44 1.73
CA GLU A 590 -32.97 22.58 2.27
C GLU A 590 -33.75 23.65 1.48
N THR A 591 -35.00 23.36 1.15
CA THR A 591 -35.91 24.28 0.53
C THR A 591 -37.29 24.15 1.17
N ARG A 592 -37.99 25.26 1.26
CA ARG A 592 -39.41 25.30 1.68
C ARG A 592 -40.36 25.04 0.52
N SER A 593 -39.85 24.89 -0.70
CA SER A 593 -40.66 24.70 -1.92
C SER A 593 -40.78 23.20 -2.22
N ASP A 594 -41.98 22.66 -2.13
CA ASP A 594 -42.29 21.25 -2.44
C ASP A 594 -41.90 20.84 -3.87
N PRO A 595 -42.16 21.62 -4.95
CA PRO A 595 -41.77 21.21 -6.29
C PRO A 595 -40.29 21.09 -6.48
N LEU A 596 -39.43 21.93 -5.87
CA LEU A 596 -37.98 21.84 -5.96
C LEU A 596 -37.42 20.65 -5.17
N SER A 597 -38.07 20.31 -4.03
CA SER A 597 -37.71 19.10 -3.29
C SER A 597 -38.00 17.81 -4.06
N GLN A 598 -39.13 17.78 -4.81
CA GLN A 598 -39.45 16.68 -5.71
C GLN A 598 -38.41 16.53 -6.86
N VAL A 599 -37.98 17.63 -7.47
CA VAL A 599 -36.91 17.59 -8.51
C VAL A 599 -35.62 17.03 -7.94
N ARG A 600 -35.22 17.46 -6.74
CA ARG A 600 -34.05 16.91 -6.03
C ARG A 600 -34.18 15.40 -5.83
N ASP A 601 -35.33 14.95 -5.29
CA ASP A 601 -35.54 13.53 -4.96
C ASP A 601 -35.65 12.67 -6.23
N ASN A 602 -36.21 13.22 -7.32
CA ASN A 602 -36.21 12.57 -8.63
C ASN A 602 -34.79 12.41 -9.18
N CYS A 603 -33.92 13.41 -9.04
CA CYS A 603 -32.51 13.29 -9.44
C CYS A 603 -31.78 12.20 -8.63
N ILE A 604 -32.02 12.10 -7.31
CA ILE A 604 -31.44 11.08 -6.46
C ILE A 604 -31.95 9.68 -6.86
N SER A 605 -33.26 9.55 -7.14
CA SER A 605 -33.87 8.31 -7.61
C SER A 605 -33.28 7.86 -8.96
N MET A 606 -33.18 8.78 -9.93
CA MET A 606 -32.60 8.53 -11.24
C MET A 606 -31.13 8.05 -11.14
N LEU A 607 -30.36 8.64 -10.24
CA LEU A 607 -29.00 8.18 -9.95
C LEU A 607 -28.97 6.76 -9.39
N ARG A 608 -29.90 6.46 -8.47
CA ARG A 608 -30.00 5.12 -7.88
C ARG A 608 -30.31 4.08 -8.97
N ASP A 609 -31.24 4.40 -9.87
CA ASP A 609 -31.61 3.50 -10.97
C ASP A 609 -30.43 3.22 -11.89
N VAL A 610 -29.68 4.24 -12.30
CA VAL A 610 -28.50 4.12 -13.18
C VAL A 610 -27.36 3.37 -12.49
N MET A 611 -27.16 3.58 -11.17
CA MET A 611 -26.05 2.98 -10.43
C MET A 611 -26.39 1.59 -9.84
N SER A 612 -27.65 1.16 -9.84
CA SER A 612 -28.04 -0.19 -9.46
C SER A 612 -27.51 -1.25 -10.44
N GLU A 613 -27.33 -2.51 -9.98
CA GLU A 613 -26.82 -3.59 -10.85
C GLU A 613 -27.75 -3.88 -12.05
N ARG A 614 -29.04 -3.64 -11.91
CA ARG A 614 -30.05 -3.83 -12.95
C ARG A 614 -30.20 -2.59 -13.88
N GLY A 615 -29.90 -1.41 -13.36
CA GLY A 615 -30.19 -0.15 -14.05
C GLY A 615 -29.28 0.14 -15.26
N VAL A 616 -28.02 -0.33 -15.26
CA VAL A 616 -27.07 -0.16 -16.38
C VAL A 616 -27.56 -0.84 -17.66
N GLN A 617 -28.35 -1.90 -17.53
CA GLN A 617 -28.96 -2.60 -18.69
C GLN A 617 -30.27 -1.95 -19.15
N GLN A 618 -30.96 -1.23 -18.28
CA GLN A 618 -32.31 -0.70 -18.54
C GLN A 618 -32.33 0.74 -19.04
N ARG A 619 -31.35 1.57 -18.63
CA ARG A 619 -31.31 2.99 -19.00
C ARG A 619 -29.91 3.43 -19.43
N PRO A 620 -29.70 3.78 -20.70
CA PRO A 620 -28.40 4.26 -21.18
C PRO A 620 -27.97 5.53 -20.40
N LEU A 621 -26.68 5.64 -20.09
CA LEU A 621 -26.14 6.79 -19.38
C LEU A 621 -26.36 8.11 -20.17
N SER A 622 -26.29 8.05 -21.50
CA SER A 622 -26.56 9.18 -22.39
C SER A 622 -27.96 9.79 -22.18
N VAL A 623 -28.98 8.93 -22.01
CA VAL A 623 -30.36 9.39 -21.74
C VAL A 623 -30.43 10.11 -20.38
N THR A 624 -29.75 9.58 -19.37
CA THR A 624 -29.68 10.19 -18.04
C THR A 624 -28.96 11.55 -18.08
N LEU A 625 -27.86 11.65 -18.82
CA LEU A 625 -27.13 12.90 -19.00
C LEU A 625 -27.98 13.95 -19.71
N ALA A 626 -28.68 13.56 -20.78
CA ALA A 626 -29.60 14.46 -21.52
C ALA A 626 -30.73 14.96 -20.61
N GLU A 627 -31.27 14.11 -19.73
CA GLU A 627 -32.33 14.49 -18.80
C GLU A 627 -31.81 15.41 -17.68
N LEU A 628 -30.63 15.13 -17.10
CA LEU A 628 -30.00 16.05 -16.14
C LEU A 628 -29.75 17.43 -16.76
N GLN A 629 -29.33 17.48 -18.02
CA GLN A 629 -29.14 18.74 -18.75
C GLN A 629 -30.47 19.48 -18.92
N ARG A 630 -31.54 18.80 -19.33
CA ARG A 630 -32.89 19.41 -19.43
C ARG A 630 -33.40 19.98 -18.11
N ILE A 631 -33.19 19.25 -17.01
CA ILE A 631 -33.54 19.70 -15.67
C ILE A 631 -32.75 20.96 -15.29
N CYS A 632 -31.45 21.01 -15.58
CA CYS A 632 -30.63 22.20 -15.35
C CYS A 632 -31.15 23.42 -16.13
N ASP A 633 -31.45 23.24 -17.42
CA ASP A 633 -31.94 24.33 -18.30
C ASP A 633 -33.33 24.81 -17.81
N ALA A 634 -34.22 23.91 -17.43
CA ALA A 634 -35.55 24.29 -16.89
C ALA A 634 -35.43 25.06 -15.58
N LEU A 635 -34.58 24.62 -14.66
CA LEU A 635 -34.32 25.28 -13.40
C LEU A 635 -33.63 26.63 -13.54
N ALA A 636 -32.79 26.81 -14.58
CA ALA A 636 -32.13 28.08 -14.83
C ALA A 636 -33.09 29.24 -15.11
N HIS A 637 -34.16 28.96 -15.83
CA HIS A 637 -35.21 29.96 -16.17
C HIS A 637 -36.21 30.21 -15.02
N HIS A 638 -36.08 29.51 -13.90
CA HIS A 638 -36.98 29.68 -12.77
C HIS A 638 -36.65 30.95 -11.96
N HIS A 639 -37.65 31.74 -11.57
CA HIS A 639 -37.44 32.99 -10.86
C HIS A 639 -36.88 32.87 -9.44
N GLN A 640 -36.95 31.67 -8.84
CA GLN A 640 -36.44 31.45 -7.49
C GLN A 640 -34.93 31.26 -7.45
N PRO A 641 -34.18 31.96 -6.60
CA PRO A 641 -32.71 31.75 -6.44
C PRO A 641 -32.34 30.31 -6.07
N ALA A 642 -33.21 29.66 -5.26
CA ALA A 642 -33.04 28.28 -4.83
C ALA A 642 -33.04 27.27 -6.02
N ALA A 643 -33.84 27.52 -7.08
CA ALA A 643 -33.86 26.69 -8.27
C ALA A 643 -32.53 26.78 -9.04
N ARG A 644 -31.98 27.97 -9.12
CA ARG A 644 -30.66 28.20 -9.79
C ARG A 644 -29.51 27.59 -9.03
N ASP A 645 -29.57 27.59 -7.68
CA ASP A 645 -28.61 26.86 -6.86
C ASP A 645 -28.70 25.35 -7.12
N LEU A 646 -29.90 24.80 -7.14
CA LEU A 646 -30.15 23.41 -7.43
C LEU A 646 -29.63 23.04 -8.85
N ALA A 647 -29.89 23.87 -9.86
CA ALA A 647 -29.35 23.69 -11.21
C ALA A 647 -27.81 23.60 -11.22
N SER A 648 -27.14 24.48 -10.46
CA SER A 648 -25.68 24.47 -10.35
C SER A 648 -25.13 23.18 -9.74
N ILE A 649 -25.83 22.61 -8.75
CA ILE A 649 -25.46 21.35 -8.11
C ILE A 649 -25.69 20.17 -9.06
N ILE A 650 -26.83 20.14 -9.76
CA ILE A 650 -27.17 19.07 -10.72
C ILE A 650 -26.23 19.10 -11.91
N TRP A 651 -25.84 20.27 -12.40
CA TRP A 651 -24.84 20.36 -13.50
C TRP A 651 -23.48 19.79 -13.11
N ARG A 652 -23.05 19.98 -11.88
CA ARG A 652 -21.82 19.34 -11.38
C ARG A 652 -21.91 17.82 -11.39
N LEU A 653 -23.10 17.28 -11.10
CA LEU A 653 -23.37 15.86 -11.22
C LEU A 653 -23.26 15.39 -12.68
N HIS A 654 -23.91 16.10 -13.61
CA HIS A 654 -23.81 15.87 -15.04
C HIS A 654 -22.34 15.84 -15.52
N CYS A 655 -21.56 16.86 -15.18
CA CYS A 655 -20.13 16.92 -15.54
C CYS A 655 -19.30 15.76 -14.97
N SER A 656 -19.65 15.26 -13.78
CA SER A 656 -18.97 14.12 -13.16
C SER A 656 -19.32 12.82 -13.87
N LEU A 657 -20.59 12.59 -14.17
CA LEU A 657 -21.08 11.39 -14.85
C LEU A 657 -20.65 11.29 -16.32
N SER A 658 -20.51 12.41 -17.03
CA SER A 658 -20.07 12.42 -18.43
C SER A 658 -18.73 11.73 -18.68
N GLN A 659 -17.89 11.59 -17.64
CA GLN A 659 -16.66 10.82 -17.71
C GLN A 659 -16.88 9.32 -17.94
N LEU A 660 -18.02 8.79 -17.50
CA LEU A 660 -18.32 7.36 -17.63
C LEU A 660 -18.86 7.02 -19.01
N GLU A 661 -19.37 7.99 -19.77
CA GLU A 661 -19.88 7.78 -21.13
C GLU A 661 -18.79 7.25 -22.08
N GLN A 662 -17.55 7.67 -21.87
CA GLN A 662 -16.38 7.23 -22.62
C GLN A 662 -15.77 5.91 -22.12
N ALA A 663 -16.34 5.32 -21.06
CA ALA A 663 -15.86 4.08 -20.47
C ALA A 663 -16.79 2.93 -20.87
N PRO A 664 -16.28 1.79 -21.37
CA PRO A 664 -17.12 0.66 -21.66
C PRO A 664 -17.84 0.18 -20.41
N PRO A 665 -19.11 -0.27 -20.51
CA PRO A 665 -19.86 -0.75 -19.36
C PRO A 665 -19.20 -1.96 -18.69
N PRO A 666 -19.43 -2.16 -17.39
CA PRO A 666 -18.73 -3.20 -16.59
C PRO A 666 -18.88 -4.65 -17.07
N GLY A 667 -19.80 -4.91 -18.00
CA GLY A 667 -20.06 -6.25 -18.55
C GLY A 667 -19.30 -6.58 -19.84
N THR A 668 -18.85 -5.59 -20.60
CA THR A 668 -18.30 -5.78 -21.96
C THR A 668 -16.78 -6.03 -22.01
N ILE A 669 -16.06 -5.85 -20.92
CA ILE A 669 -14.60 -6.03 -20.87
C ILE A 669 -14.20 -7.53 -20.84
N GLY A 670 -15.16 -8.45 -20.59
CA GLY A 670 -14.90 -9.88 -20.59
C GLY A 670 -14.56 -10.49 -21.94
N ASP A 671 -15.11 -9.91 -23.00
CA ASP A 671 -15.02 -10.48 -24.35
C ASP A 671 -13.92 -9.86 -25.21
N GLN A 672 -13.33 -8.74 -24.77
CA GLN A 672 -12.25 -8.05 -25.49
C GLN A 672 -10.83 -8.27 -24.92
N ILE A 673 -10.70 -9.00 -23.80
CA ILE A 673 -9.41 -9.39 -23.23
C ILE A 673 -9.21 -10.91 -23.40
N THR A 674 -9.42 -11.42 -24.60
CA THR A 674 -8.69 -12.59 -25.07
C THR A 674 -7.34 -12.08 -25.56
N PRO A 675 -6.22 -12.54 -25.06
CA PRO A 675 -4.93 -12.25 -25.68
C PRO A 675 -4.99 -12.83 -27.09
N GLN A 676 -4.93 -11.99 -28.11
CA GLN A 676 -4.43 -12.47 -29.38
C GLN A 676 -3.03 -13.00 -29.11
N ALA A 677 -2.85 -14.26 -29.44
CA ALA A 677 -1.72 -15.13 -29.18
C ALA A 677 -0.36 -14.52 -29.49
#